data_d72be3396b1484a56560eb4c23c47bd6
#
_entry.id   d72be3396b1484a56560eb4c23c47bd6
#
_cell.length_a   1.000
_cell.length_b   1.000
_cell.length_c   1.000
_cell.angle_alpha   90.00
_cell.angle_beta   90.00
_cell.angle_gamma   90.00
#
_symmetry.space_group_name_H-M   'P 1'
#
loop_
_entity.id
_entity.type
_entity.pdbx_description
1 polymer ?
#
loop_
_entity_poly.entity_id
_entity_poly.type
_entity_poly.pdbx_seq_one_letter_code
_entity_poly.pdbx_strand_id
1 'polypeptide(L)'
;IPWHGDDIIEPYVTMKECGVPVFVTSDTLLHLYHIQFNEILKRIEEEEFFDQLVDTSQAMLERSIQDYLDFTDFKMEEAARRNVAYFAVGLSLLQTPTEGYDEAAERAEIEQWNRENPYDKKEFQPIRQVSFSIPGYVQDDVEEELRNIEEHEGFKPSAIFNLDTDCGCDLGCCYCEDYSQYVPRGHYTRSEILKRYFKAMMWYGRMAFLLKGGDESECAALEAPLITEDDANLATIQASLIAAELSSVEMGNTTTQEIWDRIYSVTSFFVGTADDLTPYEYLSALETVFGTEFEPELLADSDNLLALKGELAQMRNPEIYGGSGICVIYPPITREKLYECLAKTKGMRFMGQRFVPDSYMFQNLVSPAVGMYVGDGEPFTMKVTGAGPARTFPRGLDVLAVLGSERAYEILVEEGDTEYEGEDTSYDKQLNELKEQFDEFDVADWNRNLYWSWLYALKPLLEDFGEGYPTFMQTEAWQDKELQTTLASWTELRHDTILYAKQSYTPTLESAQPQLQPVVGYVEPVPEFYSRMLALTAMTRNGLNQLGALSEEEETRLEDLESILSRLLEISKDELENKELDESDYSFIRNFGEQLESIVAGVEAEGKETTLVADVHTDTNPPRQVLEEGVGYVELILVAYKVPDGRIIIGAGPTLSYYEFKHPIDDRLTDEMWKEMLETGNAPDRPGWTTSFYAD
;
A
#
# COMPACT_ATOMS: atom_id res chain seq x y z
N ILE A 1 14.13 -7.79 -24.02
CA ILE A 1 14.25 -9.24 -24.37
C ILE A 1 13.67 -10.09 -23.25
N PRO A 2 12.65 -11.02 -23.50
CA PRO A 2 12.10 -11.87 -22.44
C PRO A 2 13.17 -12.81 -21.87
N TRP A 3 13.22 -12.84 -20.53
CA TRP A 3 13.99 -13.87 -19.83
C TRP A 3 13.14 -15.12 -19.57
N HIS A 4 11.80 -14.96 -19.38
CA HIS A 4 10.84 -16.00 -19.00
C HIS A 4 11.07 -16.58 -17.60
N GLY A 5 11.81 -15.90 -16.75
CA GLY A 5 12.00 -16.19 -15.34
C GLY A 5 11.63 -14.99 -14.49
N ASP A 6 11.39 -15.21 -13.21
CA ASP A 6 10.99 -14.22 -12.21
C ASP A 6 12.07 -13.95 -11.13
N ASP A 7 13.28 -14.49 -11.30
CA ASP A 7 14.46 -14.19 -10.48
C ASP A 7 15.38 -13.20 -11.20
N ILE A 8 15.52 -11.96 -10.65
CA ILE A 8 16.32 -10.90 -11.26
C ILE A 8 17.83 -11.15 -11.16
N ILE A 9 18.28 -12.10 -10.33
CA ILE A 9 19.70 -12.45 -10.14
C ILE A 9 20.17 -13.46 -11.21
N GLU A 10 19.28 -14.38 -11.61
CA GLU A 10 19.61 -15.46 -12.54
C GLU A 10 20.23 -14.97 -13.87
N PRO A 11 19.75 -13.88 -14.50
CA PRO A 11 20.38 -13.31 -15.69
C PRO A 11 21.87 -12.97 -15.51
N TYR A 12 22.26 -12.40 -14.38
CA TYR A 12 23.66 -12.04 -14.12
C TYR A 12 24.58 -13.25 -14.03
N VAL A 13 24.12 -14.32 -13.37
CA VAL A 13 24.85 -15.60 -13.27
C VAL A 13 25.03 -16.19 -14.68
N THR A 14 23.95 -16.25 -15.44
CA THR A 14 23.97 -16.76 -16.83
C THR A 14 24.84 -15.91 -17.75
N MET A 15 24.79 -14.58 -17.67
CA MET A 15 25.64 -13.68 -18.45
C MET A 15 27.11 -13.91 -18.16
N LYS A 16 27.50 -14.10 -16.90
CA LYS A 16 28.86 -14.44 -16.51
C LYS A 16 29.32 -15.77 -17.13
N GLU A 17 28.52 -16.83 -17.04
CA GLU A 17 28.84 -18.15 -17.61
C GLU A 17 28.96 -18.10 -19.13
N CYS A 18 28.13 -17.33 -19.79
CA CYS A 18 28.14 -17.15 -21.26
C CYS A 18 29.19 -16.13 -21.74
N GLY A 19 29.88 -15.46 -20.80
CA GLY A 19 30.86 -14.41 -21.12
C GLY A 19 30.23 -13.15 -21.74
N VAL A 20 29.02 -12.77 -21.30
CA VAL A 20 28.25 -11.57 -21.69
C VAL A 20 28.72 -10.36 -20.89
N PRO A 21 28.97 -9.12 -21.43
CA PRO A 21 29.19 -7.93 -20.65
C PRO A 21 27.96 -7.64 -19.78
N VAL A 22 28.16 -7.64 -18.48
CA VAL A 22 27.15 -7.28 -17.52
C VAL A 22 26.91 -5.76 -17.57
N PHE A 23 25.67 -5.37 -17.72
CA PHE A 23 25.19 -4.01 -17.46
C PHE A 23 24.37 -4.06 -16.17
N VAL A 24 24.88 -3.43 -15.08
CA VAL A 24 24.19 -3.38 -13.81
C VAL A 24 23.10 -2.32 -13.89
N THR A 25 21.84 -2.72 -13.67
CA THR A 25 20.65 -1.88 -13.76
C THR A 25 20.17 -1.38 -12.40
N SER A 26 19.53 -0.22 -12.39
CA SER A 26 18.79 0.32 -11.22
C SER A 26 17.67 -0.62 -10.77
N ASP A 27 16.98 -1.28 -11.72
CA ASP A 27 15.93 -2.27 -11.48
C ASP A 27 16.33 -3.33 -10.45
N THR A 28 17.54 -3.86 -10.60
CA THR A 28 18.05 -4.91 -9.70
C THR A 28 18.15 -4.43 -8.26
N LEU A 29 18.66 -3.21 -8.04
CA LEU A 29 18.83 -2.68 -6.68
C LEU A 29 17.49 -2.32 -6.03
N LEU A 30 16.55 -1.86 -6.81
CA LEU A 30 15.19 -1.58 -6.38
C LEU A 30 14.48 -2.87 -5.96
N HIS A 31 14.52 -3.91 -6.79
CA HIS A 31 13.91 -5.21 -6.46
C HIS A 31 14.59 -5.88 -5.24
N LEU A 32 15.91 -5.80 -5.11
CA LEU A 32 16.59 -6.31 -3.91
C LEU A 32 16.17 -5.57 -2.64
N TYR A 33 15.92 -4.27 -2.72
CA TYR A 33 15.40 -3.51 -1.60
C TYR A 33 13.95 -3.91 -1.28
N HIS A 34 13.11 -4.11 -2.30
CA HIS A 34 11.76 -4.68 -2.16
C HIS A 34 11.80 -5.99 -1.36
N ILE A 35 12.65 -6.95 -1.76
CA ILE A 35 12.80 -8.23 -1.05
C ILE A 35 13.11 -8.00 0.45
N GLN A 36 14.04 -7.09 0.79
CA GLN A 36 14.37 -6.83 2.20
C GLN A 36 13.19 -6.19 2.95
N PHE A 37 12.55 -5.19 2.36
CA PHE A 37 11.42 -4.49 2.95
C PHE A 37 10.26 -5.46 3.24
N ASN A 38 9.89 -6.26 2.24
CA ASN A 38 8.77 -7.20 2.30
C ASN A 38 9.02 -8.34 3.30
N GLU A 39 10.20 -8.98 3.27
CA GLU A 39 10.51 -10.09 4.16
C GLU A 39 10.66 -9.67 5.63
N ILE A 40 11.21 -8.48 5.90
CA ILE A 40 11.28 -7.96 7.27
C ILE A 40 9.88 -7.67 7.81
N LEU A 41 9.03 -7.00 7.02
CA LEU A 41 7.66 -6.69 7.43
C LEU A 41 6.85 -7.96 7.68
N LYS A 42 6.86 -8.90 6.72
CA LYS A 42 6.21 -10.22 6.83
C LYS A 42 6.61 -10.96 8.11
N ARG A 43 7.91 -11.06 8.41
CA ARG A 43 8.39 -11.74 9.62
C ARG A 43 7.89 -11.09 10.91
N ILE A 44 7.92 -9.76 11.01
CA ILE A 44 7.44 -9.04 12.21
C ILE A 44 5.93 -9.27 12.40
N GLU A 45 5.15 -9.25 11.35
CA GLU A 45 3.72 -9.51 11.38
C GLU A 45 3.39 -10.93 11.83
N GLU A 46 4.12 -11.91 11.31
CA GLU A 46 3.92 -13.33 11.60
C GLU A 46 4.42 -13.74 12.99
N GLU A 47 5.60 -13.27 13.41
CA GLU A 47 6.25 -13.69 14.66
C GLU A 47 5.86 -12.85 15.87
N GLU A 48 5.45 -11.59 15.67
CA GLU A 48 5.20 -10.66 16.78
C GLU A 48 3.78 -10.07 16.74
N PHE A 49 3.39 -9.43 15.64
CA PHE A 49 2.16 -8.62 15.60
C PHE A 49 0.89 -9.45 15.64
N PHE A 50 0.89 -10.65 15.07
CA PHE A 50 -0.26 -11.55 15.14
C PHE A 50 -0.64 -11.85 16.59
N ASP A 51 0.32 -12.28 17.41
CA ASP A 51 0.09 -12.59 18.83
C ASP A 51 -0.29 -11.34 19.64
N GLN A 52 0.34 -10.21 19.36
CA GLN A 52 0.02 -8.92 19.98
C GLN A 52 -1.42 -8.46 19.65
N LEU A 53 -1.86 -8.67 18.42
CA LEU A 53 -3.21 -8.32 17.98
C LEU A 53 -4.26 -9.24 18.62
N VAL A 54 -3.94 -10.54 18.78
CA VAL A 54 -4.78 -11.50 19.53
C VAL A 54 -4.95 -11.03 20.97
N ASP A 55 -3.85 -10.68 21.64
CA ASP A 55 -3.86 -10.23 23.03
C ASP A 55 -4.68 -8.95 23.21
N THR A 56 -4.45 -7.94 22.37
CA THR A 56 -5.18 -6.68 22.41
C THR A 56 -6.67 -6.89 22.14
N SER A 57 -7.01 -7.67 21.11
CA SER A 57 -8.41 -7.96 20.76
C SER A 57 -9.16 -8.68 21.89
N GLN A 58 -8.52 -9.66 22.54
CA GLN A 58 -9.10 -10.38 23.65
C GLN A 58 -9.33 -9.45 24.87
N ALA A 59 -8.31 -8.65 25.24
CA ALA A 59 -8.39 -7.77 26.39
C ALA A 59 -9.46 -6.68 26.21
N MET A 60 -9.54 -6.10 25.00
CA MET A 60 -10.56 -5.08 24.68
C MET A 60 -11.96 -5.70 24.59
N LEU A 61 -12.10 -6.95 24.10
CA LEU A 61 -13.37 -7.69 24.15
C LEU A 61 -13.85 -7.92 25.58
N GLU A 62 -12.97 -8.42 26.45
CA GLU A 62 -13.29 -8.67 27.86
C GLU A 62 -13.71 -7.38 28.59
N ARG A 63 -13.00 -6.28 28.31
CA ARG A 63 -13.33 -4.97 28.86
C ARG A 63 -14.68 -4.45 28.35
N SER A 64 -14.95 -4.52 27.04
CA SER A 64 -16.21 -4.09 26.45
C SER A 64 -17.41 -4.92 26.98
N ILE A 65 -17.21 -6.21 27.28
CA ILE A 65 -18.23 -7.05 27.94
C ILE A 65 -18.52 -6.51 29.35
N GLN A 66 -17.49 -6.12 30.10
CA GLN A 66 -17.70 -5.54 31.43
C GLN A 66 -18.47 -4.22 31.37
N ASP A 67 -18.15 -3.35 30.44
CA ASP A 67 -18.83 -2.07 30.23
C ASP A 67 -20.33 -2.25 29.87
N TYR A 68 -20.60 -3.21 28.96
CA TYR A 68 -21.99 -3.57 28.64
C TYR A 68 -22.79 -4.03 29.86
N LEU A 69 -22.15 -4.73 30.79
CA LEU A 69 -22.80 -5.22 32.00
C LEU A 69 -22.98 -4.11 33.09
N ASP A 70 -22.09 -3.13 33.09
CA ASP A 70 -22.07 -2.06 34.12
C ASP A 70 -22.91 -0.85 33.73
N PHE A 71 -23.02 -0.53 32.42
CA PHE A 71 -23.84 0.62 31.99
C PHE A 71 -25.32 0.33 32.06
N THR A 72 -26.09 1.36 32.44
CA THR A 72 -27.54 1.32 32.56
C THR A 72 -28.25 2.34 31.68
N ASP A 73 -27.52 3.31 31.12
CA ASP A 73 -28.04 4.24 30.13
C ASP A 73 -28.09 3.54 28.77
N PHE A 74 -29.19 3.71 28.03
CA PHE A 74 -29.40 3.00 26.75
C PHE A 74 -28.31 3.31 25.72
N LYS A 75 -27.85 4.55 25.61
CA LYS A 75 -26.78 4.91 24.62
C LYS A 75 -25.45 4.29 25.00
N MET A 76 -25.12 4.32 26.29
CA MET A 76 -23.88 3.73 26.82
C MET A 76 -23.89 2.21 26.68
N GLU A 77 -25.01 1.56 27.05
CA GLU A 77 -25.21 0.11 26.91
C GLU A 77 -25.11 -0.31 25.46
N GLU A 78 -25.78 0.39 24.52
CA GLU A 78 -25.73 0.05 23.09
C GLU A 78 -24.34 0.32 22.47
N ALA A 79 -23.67 1.40 22.85
CA ALA A 79 -22.28 1.64 22.38
C ALA A 79 -21.31 0.56 22.89
N ALA A 80 -21.42 0.16 24.15
CA ALA A 80 -20.62 -0.95 24.70
C ALA A 80 -20.97 -2.29 24.02
N ARG A 81 -22.27 -2.57 23.75
CA ARG A 81 -22.71 -3.75 23.01
C ARG A 81 -22.05 -3.82 21.61
N ARG A 82 -22.03 -2.69 20.90
CA ARG A 82 -21.37 -2.61 19.58
C ARG A 82 -19.85 -2.81 19.68
N ASN A 83 -19.19 -2.31 20.75
CA ASN A 83 -17.77 -2.56 20.98
C ASN A 83 -17.50 -4.05 21.26
N VAL A 84 -18.40 -4.73 22.00
CA VAL A 84 -18.32 -6.21 22.15
C VAL A 84 -18.37 -6.89 20.79
N ALA A 85 -19.31 -6.50 19.91
CA ALA A 85 -19.40 -7.07 18.56
C ALA A 85 -18.15 -6.77 17.73
N TYR A 86 -17.65 -5.53 17.76
CA TYR A 86 -16.48 -5.08 17.01
C TYR A 86 -15.21 -5.88 17.34
N PHE A 87 -14.89 -6.05 18.63
CA PHE A 87 -13.74 -6.84 19.05
C PHE A 87 -13.98 -8.35 18.92
N ALA A 88 -15.22 -8.83 19.01
CA ALA A 88 -15.55 -10.22 18.74
C ALA A 88 -15.33 -10.60 17.27
N VAL A 89 -15.64 -9.72 16.31
CA VAL A 89 -15.30 -9.89 14.88
C VAL A 89 -13.79 -9.99 14.71
N GLY A 90 -13.03 -8.99 15.18
CA GLY A 90 -11.58 -8.98 15.05
C GLY A 90 -10.91 -10.21 15.63
N LEU A 91 -11.31 -10.61 16.85
CA LEU A 91 -10.77 -11.83 17.47
C LEU A 91 -11.20 -13.11 16.73
N SER A 92 -12.42 -13.16 16.19
CA SER A 92 -12.89 -14.30 15.38
C SER A 92 -12.06 -14.46 14.10
N LEU A 93 -11.72 -13.35 13.42
CA LEU A 93 -10.86 -13.37 12.22
C LEU A 93 -9.47 -13.92 12.52
N LEU A 94 -8.92 -13.64 13.71
CA LEU A 94 -7.62 -14.15 14.15
C LEU A 94 -7.70 -15.65 14.57
N GLN A 95 -8.84 -16.15 15.03
CA GLN A 95 -8.97 -17.48 15.61
C GLN A 95 -9.63 -18.50 14.69
N THR A 96 -10.42 -18.05 13.70
CA THR A 96 -11.12 -18.95 12.77
C THR A 96 -10.22 -19.33 11.60
N PRO A 97 -10.03 -20.61 11.30
CA PRO A 97 -9.30 -21.05 10.10
C PRO A 97 -9.93 -20.49 8.82
N THR A 98 -9.10 -20.13 7.85
CA THR A 98 -9.60 -19.79 6.51
C THR A 98 -10.21 -21.01 5.84
N GLU A 99 -11.12 -20.80 4.88
CA GLU A 99 -11.78 -21.91 4.20
C GLU A 99 -10.75 -22.82 3.50
N GLY A 100 -10.85 -24.12 3.75
CA GLY A 100 -9.95 -25.12 3.19
C GLY A 100 -8.63 -25.33 3.94
N TYR A 101 -8.33 -24.57 5.00
CA TYR A 101 -7.13 -24.78 5.79
C TYR A 101 -7.15 -26.11 6.57
N ASP A 102 -6.08 -26.89 6.45
CA ASP A 102 -5.83 -28.14 7.17
C ASP A 102 -4.43 -28.14 7.80
N GLU A 103 -4.35 -27.86 9.10
CA GLU A 103 -3.10 -27.86 9.86
C GLU A 103 -2.31 -29.17 9.73
N ALA A 104 -3.00 -30.32 9.62
CA ALA A 104 -2.32 -31.59 9.50
C ALA A 104 -1.71 -31.78 8.10
N ALA A 105 -2.34 -31.23 7.07
CA ALA A 105 -1.79 -31.20 5.72
C ALA A 105 -0.55 -30.30 5.66
N GLU A 106 -0.62 -29.08 6.19
CA GLU A 106 0.51 -28.13 6.24
C GLU A 106 1.71 -28.72 6.98
N ARG A 107 1.50 -29.35 8.16
CA ARG A 107 2.58 -30.06 8.86
C ARG A 107 3.22 -31.15 8.02
N ALA A 108 2.40 -31.91 7.30
CA ALA A 108 2.91 -32.99 6.45
C ALA A 108 3.73 -32.45 5.27
N GLU A 109 3.33 -31.34 4.70
CA GLU A 109 4.07 -30.65 3.63
C GLU A 109 5.41 -30.11 4.13
N ILE A 110 5.43 -29.42 5.27
CA ILE A 110 6.66 -28.95 5.92
C ILE A 110 7.59 -30.13 6.27
N GLU A 111 7.06 -31.24 6.81
CA GLU A 111 7.86 -32.42 7.06
C GLU A 111 8.41 -33.07 5.78
N GLN A 112 7.66 -33.01 4.67
CA GLN A 112 8.13 -33.46 3.37
C GLN A 112 9.23 -32.56 2.84
N TRP A 113 9.00 -31.24 2.84
CA TRP A 113 10.01 -30.24 2.46
C TRP A 113 11.32 -30.45 3.21
N ASN A 114 11.28 -30.59 4.53
CA ASN A 114 12.45 -30.79 5.38
C ASN A 114 13.20 -32.10 5.12
N ARG A 115 12.52 -33.12 4.58
CA ARG A 115 13.16 -34.37 4.12
C ARG A 115 13.89 -34.18 2.80
N GLU A 116 13.32 -33.39 1.90
CA GLU A 116 13.84 -33.12 0.57
C GLU A 116 14.95 -32.03 0.60
N ASN A 117 14.84 -31.07 1.53
CA ASN A 117 15.73 -29.92 1.70
C ASN A 117 16.41 -29.91 3.09
N PRO A 118 17.37 -30.80 3.38
CA PRO A 118 17.93 -30.96 4.74
C PRO A 118 18.76 -29.78 5.23
N TYR A 119 19.13 -28.89 4.33
CA TYR A 119 19.92 -27.66 4.63
C TYR A 119 19.08 -26.37 4.60
N ASP A 120 17.83 -26.47 4.16
CA ASP A 120 16.83 -25.38 4.11
C ASP A 120 15.55 -25.89 4.75
N LYS A 121 15.45 -25.79 6.06
CA LYS A 121 14.36 -26.36 6.85
C LYS A 121 13.34 -25.30 7.22
N LYS A 122 12.08 -25.57 6.93
CA LYS A 122 10.94 -24.80 7.42
C LYS A 122 10.53 -25.30 8.82
N GLU A 123 10.16 -24.37 9.70
CA GLU A 123 9.56 -24.68 11.00
C GLU A 123 8.06 -24.43 10.95
N PHE A 124 7.27 -25.42 11.40
CA PHE A 124 5.83 -25.23 11.56
C PHE A 124 5.58 -24.31 12.76
N GLN A 125 4.92 -23.20 12.53
CA GLN A 125 4.49 -22.26 13.56
C GLN A 125 3.04 -22.57 13.98
N PRO A 126 2.81 -23.07 15.21
CA PRO A 126 1.44 -23.34 15.67
C PRO A 126 0.72 -22.03 15.91
N ILE A 127 -0.44 -21.86 15.30
CA ILE A 127 -1.27 -20.66 15.49
C ILE A 127 -1.78 -20.63 16.93
N ARG A 128 -1.50 -19.52 17.61
CA ARG A 128 -1.95 -19.31 18.99
C ARG A 128 -3.47 -19.30 19.06
N GLN A 129 -4.01 -20.15 19.92
CA GLN A 129 -5.45 -20.25 20.18
C GLN A 129 -5.78 -19.64 21.55
N VAL A 130 -6.81 -18.82 21.60
CA VAL A 130 -7.38 -18.31 22.85
C VAL A 130 -8.80 -18.80 23.03
N SER A 131 -9.19 -19.04 24.29
CA SER A 131 -10.54 -19.50 24.57
C SER A 131 -11.46 -18.29 24.76
N PHE A 132 -12.33 -18.05 23.81
CA PHE A 132 -13.38 -17.05 23.90
C PHE A 132 -14.72 -17.59 23.37
N SER A 133 -15.80 -16.90 23.67
CA SER A 133 -17.13 -17.20 23.11
C SER A 133 -17.82 -15.90 22.78
N ILE A 134 -18.42 -15.83 21.60
CA ILE A 134 -19.26 -14.68 21.21
C ILE A 134 -20.49 -14.64 22.12
N PRO A 135 -20.72 -13.51 22.85
CA PRO A 135 -21.90 -13.38 23.68
C PRO A 135 -23.18 -13.41 22.86
N GLY A 136 -24.19 -14.16 23.34
CA GLY A 136 -25.44 -14.40 22.59
C GLY A 136 -26.21 -13.14 22.18
N TYR A 137 -25.99 -12.00 22.86
CA TYR A 137 -26.66 -10.72 22.55
C TYR A 137 -26.01 -9.94 21.39
N VAL A 138 -24.86 -10.41 20.85
CA VAL A 138 -24.19 -9.86 19.66
C VAL A 138 -23.92 -10.92 18.60
N GLN A 139 -24.36 -12.16 18.83
CA GLN A 139 -24.01 -13.31 17.99
C GLN A 139 -24.46 -13.11 16.52
N ASP A 140 -25.70 -12.67 16.33
CA ASP A 140 -26.28 -12.51 14.98
C ASP A 140 -25.51 -11.42 14.19
N ASP A 141 -25.18 -10.28 14.84
CA ASP A 141 -24.43 -9.18 14.22
C ASP A 141 -23.01 -9.62 13.82
N VAL A 142 -22.32 -10.33 14.72
CA VAL A 142 -20.97 -10.84 14.49
C VAL A 142 -20.95 -11.89 13.36
N GLU A 143 -21.90 -12.83 13.36
CA GLU A 143 -22.01 -13.86 12.31
C GLU A 143 -22.33 -13.25 10.94
N GLU A 144 -23.10 -12.14 10.90
CA GLU A 144 -23.39 -11.44 9.67
C GLU A 144 -22.17 -10.71 9.12
N GLU A 145 -21.40 -10.00 9.97
CA GLU A 145 -20.14 -9.35 9.55
C GLU A 145 -19.12 -10.37 9.03
N LEU A 146 -18.91 -11.47 9.78
CA LEU A 146 -17.98 -12.52 9.36
C LEU A 146 -18.38 -13.14 8.02
N ARG A 147 -19.69 -13.32 7.78
CA ARG A 147 -20.19 -13.81 6.49
C ARG A 147 -19.93 -12.82 5.36
N ASN A 148 -20.18 -11.52 5.57
CA ASN A 148 -19.90 -10.49 4.56
C ASN A 148 -18.41 -10.42 4.22
N ILE A 149 -17.54 -10.55 5.23
CA ILE A 149 -16.08 -10.62 5.05
C ILE A 149 -15.68 -11.85 4.23
N GLU A 150 -16.30 -13.00 4.45
CA GLU A 150 -15.97 -14.25 3.74
C GLU A 150 -16.55 -14.31 2.32
N GLU A 151 -17.70 -13.65 2.07
CA GLU A 151 -18.32 -13.57 0.75
C GLU A 151 -17.66 -12.59 -0.21
N HIS A 152 -16.93 -11.57 0.29
CA HIS A 152 -16.19 -10.52 -0.46
C HIS A 152 -17.04 -9.74 -1.50
N GLU A 153 -18.36 -9.68 -1.38
CA GLU A 153 -19.26 -9.15 -2.40
C GLU A 153 -19.36 -7.60 -2.43
N GLY A 154 -18.24 -6.88 -2.43
CA GLY A 154 -18.20 -5.42 -2.56
C GLY A 154 -18.92 -4.69 -1.42
N PHE A 155 -19.66 -3.61 -1.74
CA PHE A 155 -20.31 -2.77 -0.72
C PHE A 155 -21.59 -3.38 -0.16
N LYS A 156 -21.61 -3.62 1.17
CA LYS A 156 -22.80 -4.05 1.93
C LYS A 156 -22.94 -3.20 3.22
N PRO A 157 -24.18 -3.05 3.77
CA PRO A 157 -24.40 -2.45 5.09
C PRO A 157 -23.68 -3.25 6.18
N SER A 158 -23.04 -2.56 7.12
CA SER A 158 -22.50 -3.20 8.32
C SER A 158 -23.62 -3.51 9.33
N ALA A 159 -23.64 -4.71 9.87
CA ALA A 159 -24.58 -5.12 10.91
C ALA A 159 -24.29 -4.46 12.26
N ILE A 160 -23.05 -3.97 12.50
CA ILE A 160 -22.62 -3.38 13.78
C ILE A 160 -22.75 -1.85 13.78
N PHE A 161 -22.55 -1.20 12.63
CA PHE A 161 -22.46 0.26 12.56
C PHE A 161 -23.77 0.96 12.17
N ASN A 162 -24.87 0.22 11.98
CA ASN A 162 -26.20 0.73 11.71
C ASN A 162 -27.20 0.30 12.79
N LEU A 163 -28.06 1.22 13.24
CA LEU A 163 -29.24 0.88 14.06
C LEU A 163 -30.34 0.24 13.23
N ASP A 164 -30.52 0.72 11.99
CA ASP A 164 -31.45 0.15 11.02
C ASP A 164 -30.67 -0.76 10.07
N THR A 165 -30.81 -2.07 10.27
CA THR A 165 -30.17 -3.09 9.42
C THR A 165 -30.85 -3.31 8.06
N ASP A 166 -32.05 -2.73 7.86
CA ASP A 166 -32.76 -2.77 6.57
C ASP A 166 -32.35 -1.59 5.63
N CYS A 167 -31.36 -0.76 6.01
CA CYS A 167 -30.86 0.30 5.16
C CYS A 167 -30.06 -0.26 3.98
N GLY A 168 -29.95 0.50 2.88
CA GLY A 168 -29.27 0.10 1.65
C GLY A 168 -28.16 1.05 1.25
N CYS A 169 -27.11 0.54 0.66
CA CYS A 169 -25.94 1.32 0.26
C CYS A 169 -26.22 2.34 -0.88
N ASP A 170 -27.33 2.22 -1.56
CA ASP A 170 -27.78 3.19 -2.60
C ASP A 170 -28.55 4.38 -2.01
N LEU A 171 -28.83 4.34 -0.70
CA LEU A 171 -29.56 5.37 0.04
C LEU A 171 -28.62 6.02 1.05
N GLY A 172 -28.80 7.30 1.34
CA GLY A 172 -28.03 7.98 2.38
C GLY A 172 -28.28 7.43 3.79
N CYS A 173 -27.38 7.74 4.73
CA CYS A 173 -27.46 7.36 6.14
C CYS A 173 -27.47 5.84 6.40
N CYS A 174 -26.63 5.12 5.66
CA CYS A 174 -26.35 3.71 5.90
C CYS A 174 -24.83 3.50 5.84
N TYR A 175 -24.22 3.04 6.92
CA TYR A 175 -22.80 2.71 6.93
C TYR A 175 -22.56 1.48 6.07
N CYS A 176 -21.86 1.67 4.97
CA CYS A 176 -21.51 0.59 4.04
C CYS A 176 -20.00 0.40 3.98
N GLU A 177 -19.58 -0.85 4.07
CA GLU A 177 -18.19 -1.25 3.92
C GLU A 177 -17.96 -1.96 2.58
N ASP A 178 -16.76 -1.80 2.02
CA ASP A 178 -16.30 -2.54 0.85
C ASP A 178 -15.65 -3.85 1.27
N TYR A 179 -16.44 -4.92 1.34
CA TYR A 179 -15.95 -6.23 1.77
C TYR A 179 -15.03 -6.91 0.75
N SER A 180 -14.93 -6.43 -0.49
CA SER A 180 -13.93 -6.92 -1.45
C SER A 180 -12.48 -6.69 -1.01
N GLN A 181 -12.27 -5.76 -0.08
CA GLN A 181 -10.96 -5.45 0.49
C GLN A 181 -10.39 -6.56 1.40
N TYR A 182 -11.22 -7.48 1.89
CA TYR A 182 -10.82 -8.50 2.87
C TYR A 182 -10.21 -9.76 2.24
N VAL A 183 -9.99 -9.78 0.93
CA VAL A 183 -9.25 -10.83 0.23
C VAL A 183 -7.76 -10.68 0.52
N PRO A 184 -7.11 -11.65 1.22
CA PRO A 184 -5.67 -11.61 1.43
C PRO A 184 -4.92 -11.67 0.10
N ARG A 185 -3.93 -10.80 -0.08
CA ARG A 185 -3.12 -10.69 -1.30
C ARG A 185 -1.71 -10.20 -0.96
N GLY A 186 -0.78 -10.18 -1.92
CA GLY A 186 0.62 -9.96 -1.63
C GLY A 186 1.20 -11.04 -0.72
N HIS A 187 2.17 -10.73 0.10
CA HIS A 187 2.78 -11.71 1.02
C HIS A 187 1.80 -12.33 2.04
N TYR A 188 0.61 -11.76 2.19
CA TYR A 188 -0.41 -12.30 3.12
C TYR A 188 -1.05 -13.60 2.62
N THR A 189 -0.81 -14.03 1.38
CA THR A 189 -1.24 -15.37 0.90
C THR A 189 -0.32 -16.49 1.37
N ARG A 190 0.89 -16.21 1.82
CA ARG A 190 1.99 -17.17 2.06
C ARG A 190 1.81 -18.05 3.30
N SER A 191 1.05 -17.64 4.30
CA SER A 191 0.75 -18.47 5.47
C SER A 191 -0.64 -18.23 6.03
N GLU A 192 -1.15 -19.20 6.79
CA GLU A 192 -2.44 -19.08 7.47
C GLU A 192 -2.44 -17.97 8.53
N ILE A 193 -1.32 -17.75 9.22
CA ILE A 193 -1.14 -16.63 10.19
C ILE A 193 -1.33 -15.31 9.47
N LEU A 194 -0.65 -15.11 8.36
CA LEU A 194 -0.72 -13.88 7.57
C LEU A 194 -2.11 -13.63 6.98
N LYS A 195 -2.81 -14.67 6.49
CA LYS A 195 -4.19 -14.55 5.99
C LYS A 195 -5.14 -14.05 7.08
N ARG A 196 -5.05 -14.60 8.29
CA ARG A 196 -5.87 -14.17 9.43
C ARG A 196 -5.49 -12.78 9.91
N TYR A 197 -4.20 -12.48 10.00
CA TYR A 197 -3.69 -11.16 10.36
C TYR A 197 -4.21 -10.09 9.38
N PHE A 198 -4.12 -10.35 8.08
CA PHE A 198 -4.62 -9.46 7.04
C PHE A 198 -6.10 -9.12 7.24
N LYS A 199 -6.98 -10.13 7.37
CA LYS A 199 -8.42 -9.93 7.56
C LYS A 199 -8.71 -9.11 8.83
N ALA A 200 -8.03 -9.40 9.95
CA ALA A 200 -8.23 -8.70 11.21
C ALA A 200 -7.69 -7.26 11.17
N MET A 201 -6.52 -7.04 10.59
CA MET A 201 -5.96 -5.69 10.45
C MET A 201 -6.76 -4.86 9.44
N MET A 202 -7.27 -5.48 8.36
CA MET A 202 -8.19 -4.81 7.44
C MET A 202 -9.47 -4.35 8.18
N TRP A 203 -10.03 -5.20 9.05
CA TRP A 203 -11.16 -4.84 9.92
C TRP A 203 -10.84 -3.63 10.80
N TYR A 204 -9.76 -3.67 11.54
CA TYR A 204 -9.34 -2.58 12.43
C TYR A 204 -8.88 -1.31 11.70
N GLY A 205 -8.39 -1.46 10.49
CA GLY A 205 -7.87 -0.37 9.66
C GLY A 205 -8.93 0.36 8.84
N ARG A 206 -10.02 -0.33 8.45
CA ARG A 206 -11.05 0.24 7.56
C ARG A 206 -12.29 0.70 8.29
N MET A 207 -12.75 -0.02 9.34
CA MET A 207 -13.97 0.34 10.05
C MET A 207 -13.80 1.65 10.81
N ALA A 208 -14.55 2.68 10.40
CA ALA A 208 -14.45 4.03 10.92
C ALA A 208 -15.61 4.38 11.84
N PHE A 209 -15.33 4.85 13.04
CA PHE A 209 -16.30 5.43 13.98
C PHE A 209 -16.61 6.87 13.57
N LEU A 210 -17.56 7.04 12.64
CA LEU A 210 -17.83 8.32 12.00
C LEU A 210 -18.43 9.35 12.98
N LEU A 211 -17.88 10.56 12.93
CA LEU A 211 -18.26 11.67 13.81
C LEU A 211 -19.56 12.36 13.38
N LYS A 212 -19.84 12.40 12.07
CA LYS A 212 -20.91 13.20 11.47
C LYS A 212 -22.03 12.32 10.91
N GLY A 213 -23.24 12.52 11.43
CA GLY A 213 -24.48 11.94 10.93
C GLY A 213 -25.50 13.01 10.57
N GLY A 214 -26.68 12.59 10.09
CA GLY A 214 -27.78 13.47 9.75
C GLY A 214 -29.14 12.99 10.24
N ASP A 215 -30.11 13.94 10.34
CA ASP A 215 -31.48 13.63 10.67
C ASP A 215 -32.26 13.00 9.49
N GLU A 216 -33.51 12.57 9.73
CA GLU A 216 -34.36 11.93 8.70
C GLU A 216 -34.52 12.79 7.42
N SER A 217 -34.52 14.13 7.55
CA SER A 217 -34.64 15.03 6.40
C SER A 217 -33.36 15.17 5.62
N GLU A 218 -32.22 15.12 6.29
CA GLU A 218 -30.90 15.12 5.67
C GLU A 218 -30.59 13.76 5.00
N CYS A 219 -31.01 12.66 5.63
CA CYS A 219 -30.87 11.31 5.05
C CYS A 219 -31.69 11.12 3.76
N ALA A 220 -32.80 11.84 3.62
CA ALA A 220 -33.62 11.84 2.41
C ALA A 220 -33.13 12.84 1.33
N ALA A 221 -32.10 13.64 1.62
CA ALA A 221 -31.55 14.59 0.67
C ALA A 221 -30.66 13.91 -0.39
N LEU A 222 -30.44 14.58 -1.52
CA LEU A 222 -29.56 14.09 -2.60
C LEU A 222 -28.09 13.95 -2.13
N GLU A 223 -27.64 14.81 -1.25
CA GLU A 223 -26.27 14.82 -0.69
C GLU A 223 -26.29 14.38 0.79
N ALA A 224 -26.94 13.26 1.06
CA ALA A 224 -27.13 12.73 2.40
C ALA A 224 -25.80 12.51 3.14
N PRO A 225 -25.77 12.58 4.49
CA PRO A 225 -24.70 12.05 5.32
C PRO A 225 -24.52 10.54 5.12
N LEU A 226 -23.38 10.01 5.56
CA LEU A 226 -23.07 8.57 5.43
C LEU A 226 -23.82 7.71 6.44
N ILE A 227 -24.15 8.28 7.61
CA ILE A 227 -24.88 7.59 8.70
C ILE A 227 -25.93 8.52 9.34
N THR A 228 -26.81 7.95 10.16
CA THR A 228 -27.77 8.72 10.94
C THR A 228 -27.09 9.50 12.07
N GLU A 229 -27.78 10.52 12.64
CA GLU A 229 -27.28 11.25 13.80
C GLU A 229 -27.13 10.34 15.03
N ASP A 230 -28.07 9.41 15.25
CA ASP A 230 -28.01 8.46 16.35
C ASP A 230 -26.83 7.48 16.18
N ASP A 231 -26.58 6.96 14.99
CA ASP A 231 -25.39 6.13 14.72
C ASP A 231 -24.09 6.89 14.95
N ALA A 232 -24.00 8.16 14.50
CA ALA A 232 -22.84 9.00 14.74
C ALA A 232 -22.62 9.32 16.24
N ASN A 233 -23.68 9.44 17.00
CA ASN A 233 -23.61 9.62 18.46
C ASN A 233 -23.09 8.34 19.13
N LEU A 234 -23.62 7.17 18.76
CA LEU A 234 -23.15 5.89 19.24
C LEU A 234 -21.69 5.62 18.83
N ALA A 235 -21.32 5.86 17.58
CA ALA A 235 -19.94 5.72 17.10
C ALA A 235 -18.96 6.62 17.86
N THR A 236 -19.36 7.85 18.21
CA THR A 236 -18.54 8.74 19.03
C THR A 236 -18.34 8.18 20.44
N ILE A 237 -19.40 7.64 21.07
CA ILE A 237 -19.30 7.00 22.39
C ILE A 237 -18.42 5.74 22.30
N GLN A 238 -18.63 4.86 21.30
CA GLN A 238 -17.82 3.67 21.07
C GLN A 238 -16.33 4.01 21.01
N ALA A 239 -15.96 4.95 20.12
CA ALA A 239 -14.58 5.39 19.93
C ALA A 239 -13.97 5.98 21.21
N SER A 240 -14.77 6.72 21.99
CA SER A 240 -14.34 7.31 23.26
C SER A 240 -14.07 6.25 24.33
N LEU A 241 -14.93 5.22 24.42
CA LEU A 241 -14.71 4.09 25.31
C LEU A 241 -13.45 3.33 24.92
N ILE A 242 -13.29 2.98 23.64
CA ILE A 242 -12.11 2.29 23.14
C ILE A 242 -10.83 3.09 23.46
N ALA A 243 -10.82 4.39 23.21
CA ALA A 243 -9.66 5.24 23.46
C ALA A 243 -9.31 5.31 24.96
N ALA A 244 -10.31 5.51 25.83
CA ALA A 244 -10.09 5.59 27.28
C ALA A 244 -9.59 4.25 27.84
N GLU A 245 -10.10 3.14 27.36
CA GLU A 245 -9.78 1.80 27.86
C GLU A 245 -8.46 1.28 27.35
N LEU A 246 -8.07 1.64 26.13
CA LEU A 246 -6.77 1.27 25.57
C LEU A 246 -5.62 1.63 26.51
N SER A 247 -5.70 2.76 27.20
CA SER A 247 -4.69 3.24 28.16
C SER A 247 -4.79 2.61 29.54
N SER A 248 -5.92 1.99 29.90
CA SER A 248 -6.22 1.55 31.27
C SER A 248 -6.20 0.03 31.45
N VAL A 249 -6.26 -0.77 30.38
CA VAL A 249 -6.31 -2.24 30.49
C VAL A 249 -4.89 -2.79 30.67
N GLU A 250 -4.67 -3.44 31.82
CA GLU A 250 -3.40 -4.10 32.16
C GLU A 250 -3.39 -5.54 31.65
N MET A 251 -2.24 -5.94 31.05
CA MET A 251 -1.99 -7.28 30.51
C MET A 251 -0.70 -7.86 31.12
N GLY A 252 -0.79 -8.31 32.36
CA GLY A 252 0.37 -8.83 33.10
C GLY A 252 1.40 -7.75 33.41
N ASN A 253 2.50 -7.65 32.66
CA ASN A 253 3.54 -6.64 32.85
C ASN A 253 3.52 -5.51 31.80
N THR A 254 2.54 -5.52 30.90
CA THR A 254 2.36 -4.53 29.84
C THR A 254 0.91 -4.03 29.83
N THR A 255 0.60 -3.04 29.01
CA THR A 255 -0.76 -2.52 28.79
C THR A 255 -1.18 -2.73 27.34
N THR A 256 -2.48 -2.70 27.06
CA THR A 256 -2.99 -2.73 25.69
C THR A 256 -2.45 -1.55 24.87
N GLN A 257 -2.24 -0.39 25.48
CA GLN A 257 -1.64 0.77 24.86
C GLN A 257 -0.20 0.51 24.40
N GLU A 258 0.65 -0.08 25.24
CA GLU A 258 2.04 -0.38 24.90
C GLU A 258 2.12 -1.35 23.71
N ILE A 259 1.21 -2.33 23.63
CA ILE A 259 1.13 -3.25 22.50
C ILE A 259 0.64 -2.53 21.23
N TRP A 260 -0.41 -1.72 21.35
CA TRP A 260 -0.93 -0.91 20.25
C TRP A 260 0.15 0.04 19.71
N ASP A 261 0.90 0.70 20.61
CA ASP A 261 2.02 1.58 20.27
C ASP A 261 3.13 0.86 19.54
N ARG A 262 3.42 -0.39 19.91
CA ARG A 262 4.42 -1.21 19.25
C ARG A 262 4.06 -1.47 17.81
N ILE A 263 2.85 -1.98 17.53
CA ILE A 263 2.36 -2.21 16.17
C ILE A 263 2.30 -0.89 15.39
N TYR A 264 1.72 0.15 15.99
CA TYR A 264 1.54 1.44 15.34
C TYR A 264 2.87 2.12 14.99
N SER A 265 3.85 2.10 15.89
CA SER A 265 5.14 2.78 15.69
C SER A 265 5.97 2.11 14.60
N VAL A 266 6.04 0.78 14.58
CA VAL A 266 6.79 0.04 13.56
C VAL A 266 6.13 0.23 12.20
N THR A 267 4.82 0.03 12.08
CA THR A 267 4.10 0.20 10.80
C THR A 267 4.11 1.65 10.32
N SER A 268 4.14 2.64 11.24
CA SER A 268 4.31 4.05 10.88
C SER A 268 5.72 4.37 10.37
N PHE A 269 6.73 3.68 10.84
CA PHE A 269 8.08 3.81 10.29
C PHE A 269 8.18 3.25 8.87
N PHE A 270 7.48 2.15 8.57
CA PHE A 270 7.38 1.63 7.21
C PHE A 270 6.57 2.53 6.27
N VAL A 271 5.34 2.91 6.65
CA VAL A 271 4.37 3.49 5.71
C VAL A 271 3.98 4.92 6.05
N GLY A 272 3.93 5.27 7.33
CA GLY A 272 3.51 6.58 7.81
C GLY A 272 2.41 6.54 8.87
N THR A 273 1.95 7.72 9.28
CA THR A 273 0.90 7.86 10.29
C THR A 273 -0.49 7.66 9.69
N ALA A 274 -1.47 7.30 10.53
CA ALA A 274 -2.85 7.15 10.11
C ALA A 274 -3.41 8.43 9.48
N ASP A 275 -4.19 8.28 8.41
CA ASP A 275 -4.88 9.39 7.75
C ASP A 275 -6.12 9.84 8.54
N ASP A 276 -6.82 8.91 9.18
CA ASP A 276 -7.97 9.16 10.05
C ASP A 276 -7.54 9.46 11.50
N LEU A 277 -8.49 9.89 12.37
CA LEU A 277 -8.22 10.09 13.78
C LEU A 277 -7.89 8.76 14.46
N THR A 278 -7.01 8.80 15.46
CA THR A 278 -6.55 7.65 16.24
C THR A 278 -7.14 7.68 17.66
N PRO A 279 -6.99 6.63 18.47
CA PRO A 279 -7.34 6.66 19.88
C PRO A 279 -6.67 7.82 20.66
N TYR A 280 -5.48 8.26 20.25
CA TYR A 280 -4.77 9.38 20.91
C TYR A 280 -5.47 10.73 20.76
N GLU A 281 -5.99 11.03 19.57
CA GLU A 281 -6.75 12.27 19.35
C GLU A 281 -8.05 12.23 20.15
N TYR A 282 -8.71 11.08 20.27
CA TYR A 282 -9.88 10.93 21.13
C TYR A 282 -9.55 11.09 22.61
N LEU A 283 -8.46 10.50 23.11
CA LEU A 283 -7.97 10.72 24.48
C LEU A 283 -7.69 12.21 24.74
N SER A 284 -7.01 12.89 23.83
CA SER A 284 -6.73 14.32 23.94
C SER A 284 -8.01 15.16 23.96
N ALA A 285 -9.02 14.81 23.17
CA ALA A 285 -10.32 15.49 23.19
C ALA A 285 -11.06 15.25 24.52
N LEU A 286 -11.06 14.02 25.03
CA LEU A 286 -11.65 13.66 26.32
C LEU A 286 -11.00 14.44 27.46
N GLU A 287 -9.67 14.51 27.50
CA GLU A 287 -8.93 15.31 28.49
C GLU A 287 -9.23 16.81 28.38
N THR A 288 -9.36 17.34 27.17
CA THR A 288 -9.68 18.76 26.93
C THR A 288 -11.06 19.11 27.43
N VAL A 289 -12.06 18.26 27.19
CA VAL A 289 -13.48 18.55 27.54
C VAL A 289 -13.80 18.20 29.00
N PHE A 290 -13.28 17.06 29.49
CA PHE A 290 -13.67 16.51 30.82
C PHE A 290 -12.56 16.55 31.86
N GLY A 291 -11.32 16.82 31.45
CA GLY A 291 -10.17 16.76 32.34
C GLY A 291 -9.55 15.34 32.43
N THR A 292 -8.53 15.21 33.27
CA THR A 292 -7.77 13.96 33.44
C THR A 292 -8.49 12.86 34.22
N GLU A 293 -9.56 13.18 34.90
CA GLU A 293 -10.44 12.23 35.67
C GLU A 293 -11.76 12.02 34.88
N PHE A 294 -11.64 11.52 33.62
CA PHE A 294 -12.79 11.23 32.78
C PHE A 294 -13.59 10.03 33.33
N GLU A 295 -14.87 10.21 33.51
CA GLU A 295 -15.84 9.13 33.86
C GLU A 295 -16.71 8.87 32.61
N PRO A 296 -16.72 7.63 32.03
CA PRO A 296 -17.43 7.30 30.80
C PRO A 296 -18.91 7.68 30.81
N GLU A 297 -19.58 7.57 31.94
CA GLU A 297 -21.01 7.92 32.11
C GLU A 297 -21.34 9.37 31.77
N LEU A 298 -20.36 10.27 31.73
CA LEU A 298 -20.53 11.66 31.29
C LEU A 298 -21.02 11.76 29.84
N LEU A 299 -20.72 10.75 29.01
CA LEU A 299 -21.12 10.69 27.60
C LEU A 299 -22.62 10.38 27.40
N ALA A 300 -23.31 9.90 28.44
CA ALA A 300 -24.78 9.73 28.40
C ALA A 300 -25.51 11.07 28.26
N ASP A 301 -24.93 12.17 28.75
CA ASP A 301 -25.47 13.51 28.63
C ASP A 301 -25.23 14.09 27.22
N SER A 302 -26.29 14.53 26.56
CA SER A 302 -26.22 15.00 25.17
C SER A 302 -25.42 16.31 25.00
N ASP A 303 -25.38 17.19 26.03
CA ASP A 303 -24.61 18.44 25.98
C ASP A 303 -23.11 18.12 26.11
N ASN A 304 -22.72 17.15 26.93
CA ASN A 304 -21.38 16.66 27.08
C ASN A 304 -20.89 15.98 25.78
N LEU A 305 -21.72 15.11 25.18
CA LEU A 305 -21.41 14.45 23.91
C LEU A 305 -21.25 15.48 22.79
N LEU A 306 -22.12 16.51 22.74
CA LEU A 306 -22.02 17.60 21.78
C LEU A 306 -20.73 18.41 21.97
N ALA A 307 -20.31 18.67 23.21
CA ALA A 307 -19.06 19.35 23.51
C ALA A 307 -17.84 18.56 23.01
N LEU A 308 -17.82 17.23 23.23
CA LEU A 308 -16.79 16.33 22.74
C LEU A 308 -16.74 16.30 21.20
N LYS A 309 -17.92 16.14 20.56
CA LYS A 309 -18.01 16.20 19.09
C LYS A 309 -17.52 17.54 18.52
N GLY A 310 -17.77 18.63 19.24
CA GLY A 310 -17.28 19.97 18.90
C GLY A 310 -15.76 20.08 18.94
N GLU A 311 -15.09 19.46 19.92
CA GLU A 311 -13.62 19.40 20.01
C GLU A 311 -13.04 18.52 18.89
N LEU A 312 -13.56 17.31 18.71
CA LEU A 312 -13.16 16.40 17.65
C LEU A 312 -13.35 16.99 16.24
N ALA A 313 -14.39 17.79 16.04
CA ALA A 313 -14.66 18.46 14.76
C ALA A 313 -13.58 19.49 14.38
N GLN A 314 -12.87 20.06 15.35
CA GLN A 314 -11.76 21.01 15.12
C GLN A 314 -10.44 20.32 14.76
N MET A 315 -10.31 19.01 15.01
CA MET A 315 -9.13 18.24 14.66
C MET A 315 -9.04 18.03 13.14
N ARG A 316 -7.94 17.43 12.67
CA ARG A 316 -7.69 17.18 11.23
C ARG A 316 -8.80 16.35 10.59
N ASN A 317 -9.07 16.61 9.32
CA ASN A 317 -9.86 15.73 8.48
C ASN A 317 -8.93 14.68 7.83
N PRO A 318 -9.46 13.51 7.39
CA PRO A 318 -8.70 12.67 6.48
C PRO A 318 -8.40 13.42 5.18
N GLU A 319 -7.26 13.13 4.58
CA GLU A 319 -6.81 13.73 3.32
C GLU A 319 -7.09 12.83 2.11
N ILE A 320 -7.30 11.53 2.34
CA ILE A 320 -7.62 10.54 1.31
C ILE A 320 -9.03 9.99 1.56
N TYR A 321 -9.88 9.99 0.50
CA TYR A 321 -11.18 9.31 0.53
C TYR A 321 -10.96 7.80 0.34
N GLY A 322 -11.04 7.03 1.40
CA GLY A 322 -10.78 5.58 1.44
C GLY A 322 -12.03 4.70 1.33
N GLY A 323 -13.14 5.20 0.77
CA GLY A 323 -14.32 4.39 0.51
C GLY A 323 -15.15 3.98 1.74
N SER A 324 -14.97 4.64 2.90
CA SER A 324 -15.84 4.42 4.07
C SER A 324 -17.22 5.04 3.81
N GLY A 325 -18.17 4.21 3.43
CA GLY A 325 -19.46 4.65 2.90
C GLY A 325 -19.37 5.17 1.47
N ILE A 326 -20.49 5.19 0.76
CA ILE A 326 -20.56 5.68 -0.63
C ILE A 326 -20.90 7.17 -0.61
N CYS A 327 -19.89 8.02 -0.82
CA CYS A 327 -20.13 9.45 -1.02
C CYS A 327 -20.53 9.73 -2.47
N VAL A 328 -21.74 10.23 -2.68
CA VAL A 328 -22.25 10.58 -4.01
C VAL A 328 -22.13 12.08 -4.23
N ILE A 329 -21.50 12.47 -5.34
CA ILE A 329 -21.34 13.87 -5.73
C ILE A 329 -22.27 14.18 -6.91
N TYR A 330 -23.13 15.19 -6.75
CA TYR A 330 -24.05 15.68 -7.76
C TYR A 330 -23.55 16.99 -8.38
N PRO A 331 -23.92 17.30 -9.65
CA PRO A 331 -23.55 18.58 -10.27
C PRO A 331 -24.00 19.82 -9.47
N PRO A 332 -23.21 20.92 -9.45
CA PRO A 332 -21.93 21.06 -10.17
C PRO A 332 -20.83 20.20 -9.55
N ILE A 333 -19.98 19.59 -10.41
CA ILE A 333 -18.85 18.74 -9.99
C ILE A 333 -17.69 19.67 -9.66
N THR A 334 -17.33 19.79 -8.37
CA THR A 334 -16.30 20.71 -7.88
C THR A 334 -15.39 20.05 -6.82
N ARG A 335 -14.18 20.60 -6.65
CA ARG A 335 -13.23 20.14 -5.66
C ARG A 335 -13.75 20.33 -4.22
N GLU A 336 -14.53 21.37 -3.94
CA GLU A 336 -15.13 21.61 -2.65
C GLU A 336 -16.00 20.42 -2.19
N LYS A 337 -16.68 19.76 -3.13
CA LYS A 337 -17.48 18.57 -2.82
C LYS A 337 -16.65 17.36 -2.44
N LEU A 338 -15.42 17.22 -2.93
CA LEU A 338 -14.48 16.23 -2.42
C LEU A 338 -14.14 16.52 -0.94
N TYR A 339 -13.87 17.78 -0.58
CA TYR A 339 -13.62 18.14 0.81
C TYR A 339 -14.85 17.93 1.72
N GLU A 340 -16.06 18.13 1.18
CA GLU A 340 -17.30 17.80 1.90
C GLU A 340 -17.42 16.28 2.13
N CYS A 341 -17.03 15.44 1.16
CA CYS A 341 -16.95 13.99 1.31
C CYS A 341 -15.93 13.59 2.38
N LEU A 342 -14.72 14.13 2.33
CA LEU A 342 -13.69 13.89 3.35
C LEU A 342 -14.16 14.30 4.75
N ALA A 343 -14.89 15.41 4.87
CA ALA A 343 -15.48 15.82 6.14
C ALA A 343 -16.61 14.90 6.64
N LYS A 344 -17.30 14.16 5.74
CA LYS A 344 -18.29 13.14 6.12
C LYS A 344 -17.65 11.85 6.62
N THR A 345 -16.45 11.51 6.11
CA THR A 345 -15.71 10.30 6.52
C THR A 345 -14.84 10.50 7.76
N LYS A 346 -14.82 11.70 8.33
CA LYS A 346 -14.05 11.99 9.55
C LYS A 346 -14.54 11.14 10.73
N GLY A 347 -13.62 10.41 11.33
CA GLY A 347 -13.88 9.55 12.49
C GLY A 347 -12.60 8.92 13.01
N MET A 348 -12.71 8.08 14.03
CA MET A 348 -11.61 7.28 14.55
C MET A 348 -11.56 5.93 13.80
N ARG A 349 -10.35 5.42 13.60
CA ARG A 349 -10.11 4.01 13.27
C ARG A 349 -9.13 3.43 14.29
N PHE A 350 -9.35 2.20 14.70
CA PHE A 350 -8.54 1.58 15.76
C PHE A 350 -7.08 1.38 15.33
N MET A 351 -6.86 0.83 14.15
CA MET A 351 -5.56 0.71 13.49
C MET A 351 -5.62 1.33 12.09
N GLY A 352 -5.99 2.63 12.01
CA GLY A 352 -6.30 3.32 10.77
C GLY A 352 -5.24 3.19 9.66
N GLN A 353 -5.72 3.04 8.43
CA GLN A 353 -4.87 3.01 7.23
C GLN A 353 -4.06 4.31 7.11
N ARG A 354 -2.86 4.20 6.53
CA ARG A 354 -1.84 5.25 6.52
C ARG A 354 -2.02 6.21 5.36
N PHE A 355 -1.69 7.48 5.59
CA PHE A 355 -1.56 8.46 4.51
C PHE A 355 -0.37 8.10 3.63
N VAL A 356 -0.59 7.95 2.33
CA VAL A 356 0.47 7.76 1.33
C VAL A 356 0.33 8.81 0.22
N PRO A 357 1.47 9.39 -0.23
CA PRO A 357 1.44 10.57 -1.11
C PRO A 357 0.86 10.30 -2.49
N ASP A 358 1.10 9.14 -3.06
CA ASP A 358 0.58 8.76 -4.37
C ASP A 358 -0.94 8.56 -4.37
N SER A 359 -1.54 8.00 -3.31
CA SER A 359 -3.00 7.98 -3.19
C SER A 359 -3.60 9.38 -3.06
N TYR A 360 -2.90 10.29 -2.37
CA TYR A 360 -3.28 11.71 -2.32
C TYR A 360 -3.14 12.38 -3.70
N MET A 361 -2.08 12.09 -4.47
CA MET A 361 -1.92 12.56 -5.84
C MET A 361 -3.08 12.07 -6.72
N PHE A 362 -3.37 10.78 -6.68
CA PHE A 362 -4.45 10.17 -7.46
C PHE A 362 -5.80 10.81 -7.20
N GLN A 363 -6.17 10.98 -5.93
CA GLN A 363 -7.42 11.62 -5.56
C GLN A 363 -7.56 13.04 -6.12
N ASN A 364 -6.46 13.80 -6.16
CA ASN A 364 -6.46 15.17 -6.68
C ASN A 364 -6.34 15.24 -8.20
N LEU A 365 -6.05 14.12 -8.89
CA LEU A 365 -5.97 14.03 -10.34
C LEU A 365 -7.12 13.26 -10.98
N VAL A 366 -8.14 12.85 -10.21
CA VAL A 366 -9.40 12.29 -10.72
C VAL A 366 -10.56 13.26 -10.46
N SER A 367 -11.71 13.02 -11.10
CA SER A 367 -12.94 13.77 -10.83
C SER A 367 -13.42 13.49 -9.38
N PRO A 368 -13.85 14.51 -8.62
CA PRO A 368 -14.25 15.84 -9.08
C PRO A 368 -13.12 16.88 -9.16
N ALA A 369 -11.90 16.58 -8.73
CA ALA A 369 -10.84 17.57 -8.59
C ALA A 369 -10.41 18.20 -9.92
N VAL A 370 -10.43 17.47 -11.03
CA VAL A 370 -9.97 17.93 -12.36
C VAL A 370 -11.09 18.38 -13.29
N GLY A 371 -12.35 18.25 -12.89
CA GLY A 371 -13.51 18.55 -13.75
C GLY A 371 -13.93 17.37 -14.63
N MET A 372 -14.49 17.67 -15.83
CA MET A 372 -15.06 16.70 -16.76
C MET A 372 -14.25 16.65 -18.05
N TYR A 373 -14.31 15.53 -18.78
CA TYR A 373 -13.63 15.35 -20.06
C TYR A 373 -14.17 16.30 -21.14
N VAL A 374 -13.27 16.99 -21.84
CA VAL A 374 -13.59 17.97 -22.89
C VAL A 374 -13.01 17.60 -24.25
N GLY A 375 -12.22 16.53 -24.35
CA GLY A 375 -11.61 16.06 -25.59
C GLY A 375 -12.58 15.29 -26.51
N ASP A 376 -12.06 14.88 -27.64
CA ASP A 376 -12.83 14.15 -28.68
C ASP A 376 -12.59 12.63 -28.69
N GLY A 377 -11.65 12.13 -27.81
CA GLY A 377 -11.22 10.73 -27.72
C GLY A 377 -11.91 9.91 -26.64
N GLU A 378 -11.41 8.70 -26.45
CA GLU A 378 -11.75 7.82 -25.33
C GLU A 378 -10.46 7.40 -24.60
N PRO A 379 -9.82 8.34 -23.86
CA PRO A 379 -8.56 8.04 -23.17
C PRO A 379 -8.77 6.99 -22.05
N PHE A 380 -7.68 6.36 -21.65
CA PHE A 380 -7.69 5.36 -20.60
C PHE A 380 -8.36 5.84 -19.30
N THR A 381 -8.10 7.08 -18.91
CA THR A 381 -8.58 7.68 -17.66
C THR A 381 -10.06 8.02 -17.64
N MET A 382 -10.73 8.04 -18.80
CA MET A 382 -12.12 8.48 -18.94
C MET A 382 -13.12 7.34 -18.79
N LYS A 383 -14.24 7.64 -18.10
CA LYS A 383 -15.44 6.81 -18.04
C LYS A 383 -16.70 7.67 -18.14
N VAL A 384 -17.72 7.18 -18.83
CA VAL A 384 -19.01 7.85 -18.88
C VAL A 384 -19.82 7.49 -17.64
N THR A 385 -19.98 8.46 -16.74
CA THR A 385 -20.74 8.35 -15.48
C THR A 385 -22.14 8.94 -15.62
N GLY A 386 -22.97 8.84 -14.57
CA GLY A 386 -24.26 9.51 -14.51
C GLY A 386 -24.20 11.04 -14.62
N ALA A 387 -23.05 11.64 -14.31
CA ALA A 387 -22.79 13.08 -14.45
C ALA A 387 -22.19 13.46 -15.81
N GLY A 388 -21.76 12.49 -16.61
CA GLY A 388 -21.08 12.69 -17.90
C GLY A 388 -19.71 12.00 -17.97
N PRO A 389 -18.90 12.30 -19.02
CA PRO A 389 -17.56 11.74 -19.15
C PRO A 389 -16.63 12.37 -18.09
N ALA A 390 -16.11 11.56 -17.19
CA ALA A 390 -15.29 11.97 -16.05
C ALA A 390 -13.96 11.20 -16.01
N ARG A 391 -12.92 11.81 -15.44
CA ARG A 391 -11.69 11.12 -15.10
C ARG A 391 -11.93 10.29 -13.84
N THR A 392 -12.29 9.04 -14.00
CA THR A 392 -12.51 8.15 -12.85
C THR A 392 -11.27 7.32 -12.52
N PHE A 393 -10.29 7.38 -13.40
CA PHE A 393 -9.03 6.65 -13.28
C PHE A 393 -7.81 7.56 -13.40
N PRO A 394 -6.84 7.52 -12.43
CA PRO A 394 -5.50 8.07 -12.62
C PRO A 394 -4.63 7.10 -13.45
N ARG A 395 -3.37 7.42 -13.63
CA ARG A 395 -2.31 6.58 -14.20
C ARG A 395 -1.11 6.54 -13.25
N GLY A 396 -0.34 5.45 -13.27
CA GLY A 396 0.97 5.44 -12.63
C GLY A 396 1.85 6.61 -13.11
N LEU A 397 1.76 6.99 -14.37
CA LEU A 397 2.40 8.17 -14.95
C LEU A 397 2.04 9.50 -14.26
N ASP A 398 0.84 9.61 -13.65
CA ASP A 398 0.46 10.80 -12.88
C ASP A 398 1.40 11.01 -11.68
N VAL A 399 1.74 9.93 -10.97
CA VAL A 399 2.69 9.98 -9.85
C VAL A 399 4.05 10.48 -10.33
N LEU A 400 4.55 9.92 -11.45
CA LEU A 400 5.86 10.29 -11.99
C LEU A 400 5.87 11.74 -12.52
N ALA A 401 4.77 12.20 -13.12
CA ALA A 401 4.62 13.59 -13.54
C ALA A 401 4.67 14.56 -12.34
N VAL A 402 3.98 14.24 -11.22
CA VAL A 402 4.07 15.01 -9.97
C VAL A 402 5.49 15.00 -9.40
N LEU A 403 6.18 13.84 -9.46
CA LEU A 403 7.57 13.71 -8.97
C LEU A 403 8.60 14.42 -9.85
N GLY A 404 8.20 14.98 -11.00
CA GLY A 404 9.00 15.87 -11.82
C GLY A 404 9.35 15.37 -13.22
N SER A 405 8.84 14.19 -13.64
CA SER A 405 9.07 13.67 -15.00
C SER A 405 8.30 14.46 -16.05
N GLU A 406 9.00 15.20 -16.91
CA GLU A 406 8.39 15.86 -18.09
C GLU A 406 7.95 14.79 -19.12
N ARG A 407 8.71 13.71 -19.28
CA ARG A 407 8.37 12.63 -20.21
C ARG A 407 7.06 11.91 -19.84
N ALA A 408 6.82 11.66 -18.54
CA ALA A 408 5.54 11.10 -18.09
C ALA A 408 4.36 12.03 -18.44
N TYR A 409 4.53 13.34 -18.26
CA TYR A 409 3.51 14.32 -18.64
C TYR A 409 3.27 14.37 -20.15
N GLU A 410 4.34 14.32 -20.98
CA GLU A 410 4.22 14.27 -22.45
C GLU A 410 3.37 13.08 -22.91
N ILE A 411 3.62 11.88 -22.37
CA ILE A 411 2.85 10.67 -22.70
C ILE A 411 1.36 10.85 -22.32
N LEU A 412 1.07 11.38 -21.11
CA LEU A 412 -0.30 11.66 -20.68
C LEU A 412 -1.03 12.63 -21.63
N VAL A 413 -0.33 13.65 -22.17
CA VAL A 413 -0.89 14.58 -23.16
C VAL A 413 -1.12 13.88 -24.50
N GLU A 414 -0.17 13.08 -24.98
CA GLU A 414 -0.26 12.36 -26.25
C GLU A 414 -1.41 11.35 -26.25
N GLU A 415 -1.69 10.70 -25.11
CA GLU A 415 -2.78 9.73 -24.96
C GLU A 415 -4.14 10.38 -24.61
N GLY A 416 -4.18 11.72 -24.43
CA GLY A 416 -5.40 12.48 -24.15
C GLY A 416 -5.86 12.41 -22.69
N ASP A 417 -5.04 11.90 -21.79
CA ASP A 417 -5.35 11.70 -20.38
C ASP A 417 -5.37 12.99 -19.55
N THR A 418 -5.05 14.14 -20.16
CA THR A 418 -5.01 15.47 -19.54
C THR A 418 -6.19 16.38 -19.93
N GLU A 419 -7.05 15.98 -20.88
CA GLU A 419 -8.12 16.82 -21.44
C GLU A 419 -9.36 16.94 -20.53
N TYR A 420 -9.15 17.43 -19.29
CA TYR A 420 -10.22 17.60 -18.29
C TYR A 420 -10.28 19.03 -17.78
N GLU A 421 -11.51 19.61 -17.82
CA GLU A 421 -11.77 20.99 -17.40
C GLU A 421 -13.04 21.08 -16.53
N GLY A 422 -13.07 22.00 -15.58
CA GLY A 422 -14.19 22.41 -14.76
C GLY A 422 -14.33 23.93 -14.73
N GLU A 423 -15.26 24.49 -13.96
CA GLU A 423 -15.48 25.94 -13.89
C GLU A 423 -14.25 26.69 -13.36
N ASP A 424 -13.61 26.17 -12.32
CA ASP A 424 -12.43 26.77 -11.66
C ASP A 424 -11.23 25.80 -11.53
N THR A 425 -11.24 24.67 -12.22
CA THR A 425 -10.23 23.61 -12.13
C THR A 425 -9.97 22.96 -13.49
N SER A 426 -8.82 22.30 -13.62
CA SER A 426 -8.46 21.44 -14.75
C SER A 426 -7.42 20.42 -14.29
N TYR A 427 -7.15 19.42 -15.12
CA TYR A 427 -6.06 18.47 -14.85
C TYR A 427 -4.72 19.20 -14.69
N ASP A 428 -4.34 20.07 -15.65
CA ASP A 428 -3.07 20.79 -15.61
C ASP A 428 -2.94 21.69 -14.38
N LYS A 429 -4.05 22.31 -13.95
CA LYS A 429 -4.03 23.15 -12.75
C LYS A 429 -3.77 22.30 -11.51
N GLN A 430 -4.42 21.16 -11.36
CA GLN A 430 -4.24 20.26 -10.22
C GLN A 430 -2.84 19.63 -10.22
N LEU A 431 -2.34 19.19 -11.37
CA LEU A 431 -0.99 18.67 -11.51
C LEU A 431 0.06 19.71 -11.08
N ASN A 432 -0.09 20.98 -11.53
CA ASN A 432 0.86 22.04 -11.15
C ASN A 432 0.78 22.39 -9.65
N GLU A 433 -0.41 22.43 -9.05
CA GLU A 433 -0.57 22.62 -7.60
C GLU A 433 0.12 21.51 -6.81
N LEU A 434 0.00 20.24 -7.25
CA LEU A 434 0.71 19.11 -6.64
C LEU A 434 2.24 19.23 -6.85
N LYS A 435 2.71 19.51 -8.05
CA LYS A 435 4.16 19.74 -8.33
C LYS A 435 4.73 20.80 -7.37
N GLU A 436 4.09 21.97 -7.27
CA GLU A 436 4.50 23.04 -6.37
C GLU A 436 4.55 22.56 -4.91
N GLN A 437 3.54 21.83 -4.43
CA GLN A 437 3.47 21.29 -3.07
C GLN A 437 4.62 20.31 -2.78
N PHE A 438 4.89 19.37 -3.71
CA PHE A 438 5.92 18.34 -3.52
C PHE A 438 7.35 18.88 -3.75
N ASP A 439 7.52 19.97 -4.50
CA ASP A 439 8.79 20.66 -4.66
C ASP A 439 9.19 21.50 -3.44
N GLU A 440 8.22 21.88 -2.59
CA GLU A 440 8.52 22.59 -1.33
C GLU A 440 9.12 21.66 -0.25
N PHE A 441 9.02 20.33 -0.40
CA PHE A 441 9.54 19.37 0.58
C PHE A 441 11.06 19.32 0.58
N ASP A 442 11.65 19.47 1.76
CA ASP A 442 13.09 19.29 1.96
C ASP A 442 13.49 17.81 2.13
N VAL A 443 14.78 17.55 2.28
CA VAL A 443 15.31 16.19 2.45
C VAL A 443 14.74 15.48 3.69
N ALA A 444 14.45 16.22 4.77
CA ALA A 444 13.88 15.64 5.98
C ALA A 444 12.40 15.26 5.78
N ASP A 445 11.66 16.06 4.99
CA ASP A 445 10.28 15.75 4.62
C ASP A 445 10.18 14.47 3.80
N TRP A 446 11.09 14.27 2.83
CA TRP A 446 11.17 13.06 2.04
C TRP A 446 11.62 11.82 2.84
N ASN A 447 12.42 12.00 3.89
CA ASN A 447 12.94 10.89 4.70
C ASN A 447 12.20 10.75 6.06
N ARG A 448 10.90 11.07 6.11
CA ARG A 448 10.08 10.96 7.32
C ARG A 448 9.69 9.52 7.69
N ASN A 449 9.64 8.62 6.72
CA ASN A 449 9.46 7.16 6.85
C ASN A 449 9.97 6.45 5.60
N LEU A 450 9.93 5.10 5.58
CA LEU A 450 10.51 4.33 4.47
C LEU A 450 9.75 4.50 3.15
N TYR A 451 8.41 4.61 3.19
CA TYR A 451 7.57 4.83 2.01
C TYR A 451 7.97 6.10 1.24
N TRP A 452 8.06 7.22 1.94
CA TRP A 452 8.46 8.51 1.38
C TRP A 452 9.92 8.51 0.89
N SER A 453 10.81 7.87 1.66
CA SER A 453 12.22 7.74 1.27
C SER A 453 12.42 6.90 0.01
N TRP A 454 11.56 5.87 -0.18
CA TRP A 454 11.59 5.06 -1.40
C TRP A 454 11.21 5.89 -2.62
N LEU A 455 10.08 6.62 -2.58
CA LEU A 455 9.70 7.56 -3.65
C LEU A 455 10.79 8.62 -3.91
N TYR A 456 11.45 9.10 -2.86
CA TYR A 456 12.57 10.03 -3.00
C TYR A 456 13.78 9.42 -3.72
N ALA A 457 14.05 8.14 -3.50
CA ALA A 457 15.12 7.42 -4.17
C ALA A 457 14.83 7.18 -5.67
N LEU A 458 13.57 7.15 -6.08
CA LEU A 458 13.17 7.02 -7.48
C LEU A 458 13.35 8.31 -8.30
N LYS A 459 13.23 9.49 -7.68
CA LYS A 459 13.28 10.81 -8.38
C LYS A 459 14.49 10.99 -9.32
N PRO A 460 15.74 10.58 -8.99
CA PRO A 460 16.88 10.75 -9.88
C PRO A 460 16.78 10.01 -11.22
N LEU A 461 15.98 8.93 -11.29
CA LEU A 461 15.73 8.19 -12.53
C LEU A 461 14.80 8.95 -13.48
N LEU A 462 14.05 9.92 -12.97
CA LEU A 462 13.08 10.73 -13.72
C LEU A 462 13.67 12.02 -14.32
N GLU A 463 14.96 12.27 -14.09
CA GLU A 463 15.65 13.47 -14.59
C GLU A 463 15.94 13.35 -16.10
N ASP A 464 15.99 14.47 -16.79
CA ASP A 464 16.47 14.52 -18.18
C ASP A 464 18.00 14.49 -18.21
N PHE A 465 18.56 13.36 -18.67
CA PHE A 465 19.99 13.14 -18.74
C PHE A 465 20.62 13.88 -19.95
N GLY A 466 21.09 15.09 -19.70
CA GLY A 466 21.67 15.97 -20.71
C GLY A 466 23.17 15.73 -21.01
N GLU A 467 23.85 16.80 -21.50
CA GLU A 467 25.28 16.77 -21.79
C GLU A 467 26.11 16.38 -20.55
N GLY A 468 26.96 15.38 -20.66
CA GLY A 468 27.75 14.81 -19.57
C GLY A 468 27.40 13.36 -19.27
N TYR A 469 26.19 12.93 -19.57
CA TYR A 469 25.80 11.53 -19.49
C TYR A 469 26.09 10.76 -20.77
N PRO A 470 26.18 9.41 -20.74
CA PRO A 470 26.31 8.57 -21.91
C PRO A 470 25.21 8.84 -22.95
N THR A 471 25.51 8.68 -24.23
CA THR A 471 24.57 9.04 -25.32
C THR A 471 23.30 8.18 -25.34
N PHE A 472 23.34 6.96 -24.84
CA PHE A 472 22.14 6.13 -24.73
C PHE A 472 21.12 6.72 -23.71
N MET A 473 21.61 7.31 -22.62
CA MET A 473 20.77 7.96 -21.59
C MET A 473 20.11 9.24 -22.09
N GLN A 474 20.65 9.90 -23.14
CA GLN A 474 20.11 11.13 -23.72
C GLN A 474 19.00 10.85 -24.76
N THR A 475 18.42 9.67 -24.77
CA THR A 475 17.38 9.27 -25.74
C THR A 475 16.03 9.14 -25.07
N GLU A 476 14.97 9.44 -25.82
CA GLU A 476 13.58 9.22 -25.39
C GLU A 476 13.32 7.76 -24.98
N ALA A 477 13.86 6.81 -25.74
CA ALA A 477 13.77 5.38 -25.42
C ALA A 477 14.39 5.02 -24.04
N TRP A 478 15.42 5.75 -23.61
CA TRP A 478 15.97 5.59 -22.26
C TRP A 478 15.07 6.22 -21.18
N GLN A 479 14.52 7.39 -21.45
CA GLN A 479 13.54 8.00 -20.55
C GLN A 479 12.32 7.08 -20.35
N ASP A 480 11.79 6.48 -21.42
CA ASP A 480 10.70 5.51 -21.33
C ASP A 480 11.09 4.25 -20.53
N LYS A 481 12.35 3.77 -20.65
CA LYS A 481 12.88 2.69 -19.81
C LYS A 481 12.89 3.10 -18.33
N GLU A 482 13.36 4.29 -18.01
CA GLU A 482 13.38 4.78 -16.63
C GLU A 482 11.98 4.97 -16.04
N LEU A 483 11.02 5.39 -16.84
CA LEU A 483 9.61 5.41 -16.41
C LEU A 483 9.12 4.00 -16.06
N GLN A 484 9.43 3.00 -16.90
CA GLN A 484 9.06 1.61 -16.64
C GLN A 484 9.70 1.08 -15.36
N THR A 485 10.99 1.28 -15.16
CA THR A 485 11.73 0.89 -13.96
C THR A 485 11.12 1.53 -12.71
N THR A 486 10.86 2.84 -12.77
CA THR A 486 10.30 3.61 -11.65
C THR A 486 8.89 3.16 -11.30
N LEU A 487 8.03 2.90 -12.31
CA LEU A 487 6.67 2.41 -12.10
C LEU A 487 6.66 0.99 -11.57
N ALA A 488 7.52 0.10 -12.08
CA ALA A 488 7.63 -1.26 -11.55
C ALA A 488 8.04 -1.26 -10.07
N SER A 489 9.04 -0.46 -9.70
CA SER A 489 9.47 -0.34 -8.30
C SER A 489 8.42 0.33 -7.41
N TRP A 490 7.66 1.31 -7.92
CA TRP A 490 6.52 1.88 -7.21
C TRP A 490 5.39 0.85 -7.03
N THR A 491 5.18 -0.04 -8.00
CA THR A 491 4.23 -1.17 -7.88
C THR A 491 4.66 -2.12 -6.75
N GLU A 492 5.97 -2.44 -6.65
CA GLU A 492 6.53 -3.21 -5.54
C GLU A 492 6.25 -2.55 -4.19
N LEU A 493 6.46 -1.23 -4.06
CA LEU A 493 6.15 -0.48 -2.84
C LEU A 493 4.66 -0.54 -2.49
N ARG A 494 3.77 -0.45 -3.47
CA ARG A 494 2.31 -0.56 -3.28
C ARG A 494 1.89 -1.97 -2.86
N HIS A 495 2.49 -2.99 -3.47
CA HIS A 495 2.30 -4.39 -3.12
C HIS A 495 2.69 -4.67 -1.67
N ASP A 496 3.89 -4.25 -1.25
CA ASP A 496 4.40 -4.51 0.10
C ASP A 496 3.60 -3.81 1.21
N THR A 497 2.92 -2.73 0.86
CA THR A 497 2.17 -1.90 1.81
C THR A 497 0.66 -2.00 1.65
N ILE A 498 0.17 -3.01 0.93
CA ILE A 498 -1.24 -3.16 0.52
C ILE A 498 -2.24 -3.18 1.69
N LEU A 499 -1.82 -3.67 2.85
CA LEU A 499 -2.63 -3.69 4.08
C LEU A 499 -2.70 -2.31 4.74
N TYR A 500 -1.62 -1.56 4.71
CA TYR A 500 -1.47 -0.30 5.46
C TYR A 500 -1.76 0.93 4.62
N ALA A 501 -1.36 0.94 3.34
CA ALA A 501 -1.55 2.08 2.47
C ALA A 501 -3.04 2.31 2.18
N LYS A 502 -3.51 3.51 2.45
CA LYS A 502 -4.89 3.89 2.11
C LYS A 502 -5.00 4.06 0.59
N GLN A 503 -5.69 3.10 -0.05
CA GLN A 503 -5.83 3.11 -1.50
C GLN A 503 -6.63 4.32 -2.01
N SER A 504 -6.21 4.85 -3.13
CA SER A 504 -7.07 5.51 -4.09
C SER A 504 -7.38 4.51 -5.22
N TYR A 505 -8.11 4.87 -6.25
CA TYR A 505 -8.73 3.88 -7.14
C TYR A 505 -8.55 4.14 -8.63
N THR A 506 -7.93 3.26 -9.41
CA THR A 506 -8.17 2.74 -10.76
C THR A 506 -7.07 1.97 -11.49
N PRO A 507 -7.20 1.27 -12.61
CA PRO A 507 -6.30 0.24 -13.20
C PRO A 507 -5.53 0.54 -14.50
N THR A 508 -4.72 -0.24 -15.09
CA THR A 508 -3.95 -1.34 -15.66
C THR A 508 -3.28 -1.21 -17.05
N LEU A 509 -2.19 -1.98 -17.43
CA LEU A 509 -1.85 -2.97 -18.51
C LEU A 509 -0.41 -3.07 -19.03
N GLU A 510 0.03 -4.15 -19.61
CA GLU A 510 1.10 -5.06 -20.00
C GLU A 510 1.94 -4.81 -21.28
N SER A 511 2.90 -5.61 -21.75
CA SER A 511 4.07 -6.54 -21.64
C SER A 511 4.99 -6.64 -22.91
N ALA A 512 6.14 -7.18 -22.94
CA ALA A 512 7.35 -8.03 -23.07
C ALA A 512 8.10 -8.12 -24.44
N GLN A 513 9.39 -8.34 -24.58
CA GLN A 513 10.63 -9.13 -24.54
C GLN A 513 11.49 -9.19 -25.85
N PRO A 514 12.73 -9.80 -26.10
CA PRO A 514 14.00 -10.18 -25.52
C PRO A 514 15.38 -10.07 -26.31
N GLN A 515 16.57 -10.27 -25.66
CA GLN A 515 17.91 -10.97 -25.80
C GLN A 515 19.05 -10.52 -26.75
N LEU A 516 20.38 -10.51 -26.43
CA LEU A 516 21.62 -11.10 -25.90
C LEU A 516 22.89 -10.54 -26.63
N GLN A 517 24.14 -10.37 -26.19
CA GLN A 517 25.33 -10.87 -25.47
C GLN A 517 26.67 -10.09 -25.77
N PRO A 518 27.92 -10.36 -25.24
CA PRO A 518 28.61 -10.05 -23.98
C PRO A 518 30.04 -9.35 -24.02
N VAL A 519 30.63 -9.10 -22.78
CA VAL A 519 32.05 -8.93 -22.29
C VAL A 519 32.60 -7.50 -22.16
N VAL A 520 32.68 -7.00 -21.02
CA VAL A 520 33.17 -5.90 -20.19
C VAL A 520 31.97 -5.14 -19.60
N GLY A 521 31.77 -5.28 -18.27
CA GLY A 521 30.60 -4.76 -17.62
C GLY A 521 30.60 -3.24 -17.48
N TYR A 522 29.43 -2.68 -17.27
CA TYR A 522 29.14 -1.27 -17.05
C TYR A 522 28.05 -1.14 -15.98
N VAL A 523 28.10 -0.09 -15.19
CA VAL A 523 27.04 0.24 -14.22
C VAL A 523 26.20 1.36 -14.80
N GLU A 524 24.88 1.31 -14.64
CA GLU A 524 23.98 2.40 -14.99
C GLU A 524 24.40 3.67 -14.23
N PRO A 525 24.91 4.74 -14.91
CA PRO A 525 25.64 5.77 -14.19
C PRO A 525 24.74 6.89 -13.68
N VAL A 526 23.93 6.60 -12.64
CA VAL A 526 23.09 7.54 -11.91
C VAL A 526 23.55 7.63 -10.44
N PRO A 527 24.66 8.36 -10.13
CA PRO A 527 25.23 8.37 -8.78
C PRO A 527 24.27 8.85 -7.69
N GLU A 528 23.38 9.78 -8.02
CA GLU A 528 22.38 10.28 -7.05
C GLU A 528 21.39 9.20 -6.65
N PHE A 529 20.97 8.33 -7.57
CA PHE A 529 20.14 7.17 -7.28
C PHE A 529 20.84 6.24 -6.27
N TYR A 530 22.07 5.82 -6.53
CA TYR A 530 22.82 4.96 -5.58
C TYR A 530 23.03 5.62 -4.22
N SER A 531 23.24 6.94 -4.21
CA SER A 531 23.39 7.70 -2.96
C SER A 531 22.11 7.67 -2.12
N ARG A 532 20.95 7.85 -2.75
CA ARG A 532 19.65 7.83 -2.07
C ARG A 532 19.26 6.41 -1.65
N MET A 533 19.48 5.41 -2.49
CA MET A 533 19.27 4.00 -2.13
C MET A 533 20.15 3.57 -0.94
N LEU A 534 21.40 4.00 -0.90
CA LEU A 534 22.29 3.78 0.23
C LEU A 534 21.76 4.44 1.52
N ALA A 535 21.27 5.67 1.42
CA ALA A 535 20.67 6.38 2.55
C ALA A 535 19.37 5.71 3.03
N LEU A 536 18.52 5.26 2.12
CA LEU A 536 17.30 4.52 2.40
C LEU A 536 17.60 3.18 3.10
N THR A 537 18.54 2.39 2.58
CA THR A 537 18.96 1.10 3.18
C THR A 537 19.52 1.31 4.59
N ALA A 538 20.38 2.31 4.78
CA ALA A 538 20.93 2.67 6.09
C ALA A 538 19.84 3.19 7.06
N MET A 539 18.84 3.93 6.58
CA MET A 539 17.69 4.36 7.38
C MET A 539 16.86 3.16 7.82
N THR A 540 16.59 2.20 6.93
CA THR A 540 15.88 0.95 7.23
C THR A 540 16.59 0.19 8.33
N ARG A 541 17.87 -0.11 8.16
CA ARG A 541 18.67 -0.85 9.14
C ARG A 541 18.73 -0.14 10.50
N ASN A 542 19.08 1.14 10.51
CA ASN A 542 19.24 1.86 11.77
C ASN A 542 17.90 2.10 12.47
N GLY A 543 16.83 2.43 11.74
CA GLY A 543 15.51 2.70 12.31
C GLY A 543 14.88 1.44 12.90
N LEU A 544 14.87 0.33 12.15
CA LEU A 544 14.33 -0.93 12.65
C LEU A 544 15.16 -1.51 13.82
N ASN A 545 16.48 -1.31 13.79
CA ASN A 545 17.34 -1.70 14.90
C ASN A 545 17.03 -0.90 16.18
N GLN A 546 16.80 0.41 16.07
CA GLN A 546 16.37 1.26 17.19
C GLN A 546 14.99 0.86 17.74
N LEU A 547 14.10 0.42 16.86
CA LEU A 547 12.78 -0.11 17.22
C LEU A 547 12.87 -1.56 17.77
N GLY A 548 14.05 -2.22 17.72
CA GLY A 548 14.20 -3.62 18.10
C GLY A 548 13.38 -4.56 17.21
N ALA A 549 13.23 -4.22 15.94
CA ALA A 549 12.41 -4.92 14.95
C ALA A 549 13.25 -5.64 13.87
N LEU A 550 14.57 -5.72 14.03
CA LEU A 550 15.51 -6.29 13.07
C LEU A 550 16.22 -7.51 13.65
N SER A 551 16.28 -8.61 12.92
CA SER A 551 17.09 -9.79 13.28
C SER A 551 18.56 -9.60 12.88
N GLU A 552 19.48 -10.42 13.45
CA GLU A 552 20.90 -10.38 13.09
C GLU A 552 21.15 -10.74 11.60
N GLU A 553 20.34 -11.62 11.03
CA GLU A 553 20.42 -12.02 9.63
C GLU A 553 20.00 -10.89 8.69
N GLU A 554 18.89 -10.23 9.01
CA GLU A 554 18.38 -9.08 8.25
C GLU A 554 19.32 -7.89 8.33
N GLU A 555 19.89 -7.62 9.52
CA GLU A 555 20.91 -6.59 9.67
C GLU A 555 22.11 -6.85 8.76
N THR A 556 22.57 -8.11 8.70
CA THR A 556 23.69 -8.51 7.82
C THR A 556 23.34 -8.33 6.33
N ARG A 557 22.13 -8.74 5.90
CA ARG A 557 21.70 -8.55 4.50
C ARG A 557 21.64 -7.07 4.11
N LEU A 558 21.14 -6.20 5.00
CA LEU A 558 21.12 -4.75 4.76
C LEU A 558 22.53 -4.15 4.73
N GLU A 559 23.47 -4.61 5.57
CA GLU A 559 24.89 -4.19 5.53
C GLU A 559 25.57 -4.61 4.22
N ASP A 560 25.29 -5.82 3.70
CA ASP A 560 25.79 -6.28 2.43
C ASP A 560 25.24 -5.41 1.27
N LEU A 561 23.94 -5.08 1.31
CA LEU A 561 23.32 -4.18 0.33
C LEU A 561 23.91 -2.76 0.40
N GLU A 562 24.13 -2.18 1.59
CA GLU A 562 24.83 -0.90 1.76
C GLU A 562 26.24 -0.93 1.13
N SER A 563 26.98 -2.04 1.32
CA SER A 563 28.32 -2.22 0.77
C SER A 563 28.31 -2.25 -0.76
N ILE A 564 27.37 -2.95 -1.37
CA ILE A 564 27.18 -3.02 -2.82
C ILE A 564 26.78 -1.64 -3.36
N LEU A 565 25.80 -0.98 -2.77
CA LEU A 565 25.35 0.36 -3.18
C LEU A 565 26.49 1.40 -3.09
N SER A 566 27.31 1.33 -2.04
CA SER A 566 28.48 2.20 -1.90
C SER A 566 29.50 1.99 -3.01
N ARG A 567 29.72 0.71 -3.41
CA ARG A 567 30.65 0.39 -4.51
C ARG A 567 30.11 0.85 -5.85
N LEU A 568 28.82 0.63 -6.14
CA LEU A 568 28.16 1.10 -7.36
C LEU A 568 28.15 2.62 -7.47
N LEU A 569 27.99 3.33 -6.36
CA LEU A 569 28.10 4.79 -6.30
C LEU A 569 29.48 5.30 -6.72
N GLU A 570 30.57 4.62 -6.30
CA GLU A 570 31.94 4.97 -6.70
C GLU A 570 32.17 4.68 -8.18
N ILE A 571 31.79 3.48 -8.66
CA ILE A 571 31.95 3.08 -10.07
C ILE A 571 31.17 4.02 -10.99
N SER A 572 29.90 4.32 -10.69
CA SER A 572 29.06 5.21 -11.51
C SER A 572 29.63 6.62 -11.64
N LYS A 573 30.28 7.15 -10.57
CA LYS A 573 31.00 8.44 -10.64
C LYS A 573 32.23 8.37 -11.54
N ASP A 574 33.02 7.31 -11.44
CA ASP A 574 34.22 7.14 -12.25
C ASP A 574 33.87 6.95 -13.73
N GLU A 575 32.77 6.26 -14.05
CA GLU A 575 32.25 6.13 -15.42
C GLU A 575 31.80 7.46 -16.02
N LEU A 576 31.06 8.32 -15.27
CA LEU A 576 30.69 9.66 -15.72
C LEU A 576 31.91 10.58 -15.90
N GLU A 577 32.96 10.42 -15.10
CA GLU A 577 34.23 11.14 -15.28
C GLU A 577 35.08 10.57 -16.41
N ASN A 578 34.60 9.53 -17.13
CA ASN A 578 35.29 8.79 -18.19
C ASN A 578 36.66 8.28 -17.71
N LYS A 579 36.76 7.82 -16.47
CA LYS A 579 37.94 7.15 -15.92
C LYS A 579 37.94 5.67 -16.29
N GLU A 580 39.11 5.11 -16.50
CA GLU A 580 39.27 3.67 -16.65
C GLU A 580 39.08 3.01 -15.28
N LEU A 581 38.15 2.07 -15.19
CA LEU A 581 37.92 1.28 -13.99
C LEU A 581 39.11 0.32 -13.76
N ASP A 582 39.39 0.01 -12.51
CA ASP A 582 40.43 -0.97 -12.19
C ASP A 582 39.93 -2.43 -12.35
N GLU A 583 40.86 -3.41 -12.29
CA GLU A 583 40.48 -4.83 -12.44
C GLU A 583 39.59 -5.32 -11.29
N SER A 584 39.58 -4.67 -10.11
CA SER A 584 38.71 -5.02 -9.01
C SER A 584 37.26 -4.57 -9.31
N ASP A 585 37.07 -3.42 -9.97
CA ASP A 585 35.78 -2.91 -10.42
C ASP A 585 35.20 -3.80 -11.52
N TYR A 586 35.99 -4.09 -12.56
CA TYR A 586 35.56 -5.03 -13.61
C TYR A 586 35.27 -6.43 -13.07
N SER A 587 36.05 -6.89 -12.09
CA SER A 587 35.78 -8.17 -11.41
C SER A 587 34.50 -8.11 -10.57
N PHE A 588 34.24 -7.00 -9.90
CA PHE A 588 32.99 -6.76 -9.15
C PHE A 588 31.78 -6.82 -10.08
N ILE A 589 31.79 -6.07 -11.19
CA ILE A 589 30.69 -6.06 -12.17
C ILE A 589 30.51 -7.45 -12.80
N ARG A 590 31.60 -8.14 -13.17
CA ARG A 590 31.56 -9.48 -13.78
C ARG A 590 30.97 -10.55 -12.86
N ASN A 591 31.21 -10.43 -11.55
CA ASN A 591 30.73 -11.37 -10.53
C ASN A 591 29.51 -10.84 -9.79
N PHE A 592 28.80 -9.86 -10.34
CA PHE A 592 27.73 -9.14 -9.66
C PHE A 592 26.64 -10.08 -9.13
N GLY A 593 26.16 -11.03 -9.97
CA GLY A 593 25.16 -12.02 -9.54
C GLY A 593 25.55 -12.83 -8.30
N GLU A 594 26.83 -13.28 -8.22
CA GLU A 594 27.30 -14.05 -7.05
C GLU A 594 27.35 -13.19 -5.76
N GLN A 595 27.51 -11.87 -5.87
CA GLN A 595 27.48 -10.96 -4.71
C GLN A 595 26.06 -10.69 -4.21
N LEU A 596 25.09 -10.79 -5.11
CA LEU A 596 23.67 -10.60 -4.75
C LEU A 596 23.10 -11.81 -4.00
N GLU A 597 23.68 -13.01 -4.16
CA GLU A 597 23.21 -14.22 -3.47
C GLU A 597 23.23 -14.07 -1.92
N SER A 598 24.19 -13.30 -1.36
CA SER A 598 24.26 -13.07 0.08
C SER A 598 23.10 -12.20 0.60
N ILE A 599 22.60 -11.27 -0.25
CA ILE A 599 21.51 -10.36 0.12
C ILE A 599 20.16 -11.10 0.20
N VAL A 600 19.98 -12.16 -0.59
CA VAL A 600 18.76 -12.98 -0.62
C VAL A 600 18.92 -14.32 0.09
N ALA A 601 20.00 -14.49 0.85
CA ALA A 601 20.21 -15.71 1.61
C ALA A 601 19.13 -15.92 2.67
N GLY A 602 18.53 -17.11 2.70
CA GLY A 602 17.46 -17.45 3.63
C GLY A 602 16.07 -16.94 3.23
N VAL A 603 15.94 -16.18 2.14
CA VAL A 603 14.64 -15.76 1.59
C VAL A 603 14.05 -16.91 0.77
N GLU A 604 12.76 -17.22 1.00
CA GLU A 604 12.03 -18.25 0.25
C GLU A 604 11.91 -17.90 -1.25
N ALA A 605 11.64 -18.91 -2.10
CA ALA A 605 11.59 -18.71 -3.54
C ALA A 605 10.54 -17.67 -3.94
N GLU A 606 9.34 -17.77 -3.36
CA GLU A 606 8.22 -16.86 -3.58
C GLU A 606 8.54 -15.40 -3.16
N GLY A 607 9.45 -15.21 -2.20
CA GLY A 607 9.92 -13.89 -1.76
C GLY A 607 10.93 -13.23 -2.69
N LYS A 608 11.40 -13.91 -3.74
CA LYS A 608 12.38 -13.42 -4.72
C LYS A 608 11.77 -13.17 -6.10
N GLU A 609 10.52 -13.57 -6.29
CA GLU A 609 9.84 -13.46 -7.58
C GLU A 609 9.51 -12.01 -7.92
N THR A 610 9.72 -11.62 -9.17
CA THR A 610 9.32 -10.29 -9.67
C THR A 610 7.85 -10.22 -10.05
N THR A 611 7.18 -11.37 -10.19
CA THR A 611 5.78 -11.45 -10.61
C THR A 611 4.83 -11.13 -9.47
N LEU A 612 4.38 -9.88 -9.40
CA LEU A 612 3.48 -9.38 -8.35
C LEU A 612 2.45 -8.40 -8.92
N VAL A 613 1.35 -8.20 -8.20
CA VAL A 613 0.28 -7.28 -8.58
C VAL A 613 -0.26 -6.51 -7.37
N ALA A 614 -0.60 -5.25 -7.57
CA ALA A 614 -1.15 -4.40 -6.51
C ALA A 614 -2.34 -3.59 -7.02
N ASP A 615 -3.46 -3.66 -6.31
CA ASP A 615 -4.59 -2.77 -6.51
C ASP A 615 -4.34 -1.42 -5.83
N VAL A 616 -4.28 -0.34 -6.61
CA VAL A 616 -3.84 0.98 -6.15
C VAL A 616 -4.93 2.05 -6.08
N HIS A 617 -6.06 1.85 -6.78
CA HIS A 617 -7.21 2.77 -6.77
C HIS A 617 -8.52 2.05 -7.15
N THR A 618 -9.72 2.41 -6.62
CA THR A 618 -11.02 1.80 -6.97
C THR A 618 -12.00 2.82 -7.55
N ASP A 619 -12.58 2.55 -8.71
CA ASP A 619 -13.71 3.30 -9.26
C ASP A 619 -15.04 2.68 -8.85
N THR A 620 -15.81 3.40 -8.05
CA THR A 620 -17.13 2.97 -7.56
C THR A 620 -18.27 3.20 -8.56
N ASN A 621 -18.00 3.84 -9.71
CA ASN A 621 -19.00 4.02 -10.77
C ASN A 621 -19.22 2.71 -11.55
N PRO A 622 -20.47 2.32 -11.88
CA PRO A 622 -20.72 1.10 -12.64
C PRO A 622 -20.13 1.09 -14.07
N PRO A 623 -19.57 -0.05 -14.54
CA PRO A 623 -19.21 -1.22 -13.74
C PRO A 623 -18.08 -0.88 -12.77
N ARG A 624 -18.18 -1.35 -11.52
CA ARG A 624 -17.18 -1.10 -10.50
C ARG A 624 -15.89 -1.88 -10.81
N GLN A 625 -14.75 -1.20 -10.77
CA GLN A 625 -13.45 -1.77 -11.15
C GLN A 625 -12.34 -1.22 -10.26
N VAL A 626 -11.23 -1.91 -10.22
CA VAL A 626 -9.98 -1.52 -9.54
C VAL A 626 -8.87 -1.23 -10.55
N LEU A 627 -7.88 -0.45 -10.14
CA LEU A 627 -6.58 -0.26 -10.78
C LEU A 627 -5.62 -1.32 -10.27
N GLU A 628 -5.22 -2.18 -11.17
CA GLU A 628 -4.16 -3.14 -10.92
C GLU A 628 -2.88 -2.67 -11.60
N GLU A 629 -1.83 -2.59 -10.83
CA GLU A 629 -0.47 -2.37 -11.29
C GLU A 629 0.30 -3.67 -11.12
N GLY A 630 0.96 -4.14 -12.16
CA GLY A 630 1.64 -5.43 -12.15
C GLY A 630 3.09 -5.34 -12.58
N VAL A 631 3.93 -6.18 -11.98
CA VAL A 631 5.26 -6.53 -12.47
C VAL A 631 5.22 -7.98 -12.93
N GLY A 632 5.77 -8.26 -14.09
CA GLY A 632 5.80 -9.62 -14.63
C GLY A 632 7.21 -10.22 -14.62
N TYR A 633 7.44 -11.13 -15.56
CA TYR A 633 8.76 -11.76 -15.69
C TYR A 633 9.87 -10.76 -15.98
N VAL A 634 11.08 -11.11 -15.53
CA VAL A 634 12.31 -10.36 -15.82
C VAL A 634 12.56 -10.24 -17.32
N GLU A 635 13.06 -9.10 -17.75
CA GLU A 635 13.47 -8.82 -19.12
C GLU A 635 14.95 -8.46 -19.19
N LEU A 636 15.52 -8.49 -20.38
CA LEU A 636 16.89 -8.07 -20.60
C LEU A 636 16.93 -6.81 -21.45
N ILE A 637 17.62 -5.77 -20.97
CA ILE A 637 17.99 -4.61 -21.76
C ILE A 637 19.37 -4.81 -22.37
N LEU A 638 19.55 -4.38 -23.63
CA LEU A 638 20.84 -4.32 -24.31
C LEU A 638 21.25 -2.86 -24.45
N VAL A 639 22.38 -2.51 -23.85
CA VAL A 639 22.89 -1.14 -23.83
C VAL A 639 24.22 -1.04 -24.55
N ALA A 640 24.32 -0.11 -25.52
CA ALA A 640 25.55 0.22 -26.22
C ALA A 640 26.23 1.40 -25.52
N TYR A 641 27.36 1.16 -24.85
CA TYR A 641 28.11 2.18 -24.13
C TYR A 641 29.56 2.29 -24.63
N LYS A 642 30.15 3.46 -24.43
CA LYS A 642 31.52 3.76 -24.85
C LYS A 642 32.44 3.69 -23.63
N VAL A 643 33.46 2.85 -23.69
CA VAL A 643 34.51 2.77 -22.65
C VAL A 643 35.64 3.78 -22.90
N PRO A 644 36.48 4.13 -21.88
CA PRO A 644 37.51 5.17 -21.99
C PRO A 644 38.51 4.98 -23.11
N ASP A 645 38.82 3.75 -23.50
CA ASP A 645 39.72 3.44 -24.66
C ASP A 645 39.08 3.71 -26.03
N GLY A 646 37.81 4.11 -26.05
CA GLY A 646 37.05 4.51 -27.25
C GLY A 646 36.28 3.40 -27.93
N ARG A 647 36.34 2.14 -27.44
CA ARG A 647 35.49 1.04 -27.93
C ARG A 647 34.06 1.27 -27.54
N ILE A 648 33.14 0.83 -28.41
CA ILE A 648 31.70 0.69 -28.08
C ILE A 648 31.46 -0.77 -27.75
N ILE A 649 30.87 -1.02 -26.60
CA ILE A 649 30.54 -2.35 -26.11
C ILE A 649 29.03 -2.42 -25.94
N ILE A 650 28.46 -3.62 -26.17
CA ILE A 650 27.07 -3.90 -25.87
C ILE A 650 27.04 -4.76 -24.61
N GLY A 651 26.49 -4.24 -23.53
CA GLY A 651 26.22 -4.98 -22.29
C GLY A 651 24.77 -5.35 -22.21
N ALA A 652 24.47 -6.33 -21.36
CA ALA A 652 23.12 -6.76 -21.03
C ALA A 652 22.89 -6.68 -19.52
N GLY A 653 21.67 -6.35 -19.12
CA GLY A 653 21.23 -6.35 -17.72
C GLY A 653 19.76 -6.69 -17.61
N PRO A 654 19.29 -7.23 -16.47
CA PRO A 654 17.87 -7.44 -16.25
C PRO A 654 17.16 -6.10 -16.03
N THR A 655 15.88 -6.05 -16.44
CA THR A 655 14.96 -4.95 -16.17
C THR A 655 13.62 -5.50 -15.75
N LEU A 656 12.91 -4.80 -14.88
CA LEU A 656 11.55 -5.11 -14.50
C LEU A 656 10.60 -4.79 -15.65
N SER A 657 9.50 -5.51 -15.73
CA SER A 657 8.39 -5.21 -16.62
C SER A 657 7.31 -4.44 -15.88
N TYR A 658 6.45 -3.72 -16.61
CA TYR A 658 5.37 -2.95 -16.00
C TYR A 658 4.08 -3.13 -16.77
N TYR A 659 3.02 -3.21 -16.00
CA TYR A 659 1.66 -3.53 -16.42
C TYR A 659 0.64 -2.63 -15.70
N GLU A 660 -0.37 -2.12 -16.41
CA GLU A 660 -1.41 -1.23 -15.90
C GLU A 660 -2.78 -1.60 -16.53
N PHE A 661 -3.81 -2.22 -15.80
CA PHE A 661 -5.11 -2.78 -16.33
C PHE A 661 -6.36 -2.65 -15.45
N LYS A 662 -7.61 -2.64 -16.02
CA LYS A 662 -8.91 -2.57 -15.31
C LYS A 662 -9.42 -3.95 -14.95
N HIS A 663 -9.62 -4.22 -13.65
CA HIS A 663 -10.13 -5.50 -13.16
C HIS A 663 -11.43 -5.32 -12.37
N PRO A 664 -12.36 -6.30 -12.35
CA PRO A 664 -13.58 -6.19 -11.55
C PRO A 664 -13.28 -6.08 -10.06
N ILE A 665 -14.01 -5.23 -9.32
CA ILE A 665 -13.82 -5.04 -7.88
C ILE A 665 -14.07 -6.31 -7.06
N ASP A 666 -14.98 -7.18 -7.53
CA ASP A 666 -15.37 -8.40 -6.83
C ASP A 666 -14.42 -9.60 -7.12
N ASP A 667 -13.33 -9.37 -7.85
CA ASP A 667 -12.36 -10.38 -8.29
C ASP A 667 -10.94 -9.85 -8.16
N ARG A 668 -10.56 -9.34 -6.98
CA ARG A 668 -9.21 -8.77 -6.74
C ARG A 668 -8.14 -9.81 -6.92
N LEU A 669 -7.09 -9.46 -7.64
CA LEU A 669 -6.02 -10.39 -8.00
C LEU A 669 -5.08 -10.66 -6.82
N THR A 670 -4.61 -11.92 -6.76
CA THR A 670 -3.44 -12.32 -5.98
C THR A 670 -2.25 -12.53 -6.91
N ASP A 671 -1.04 -12.60 -6.35
CA ASP A 671 0.17 -12.83 -7.15
C ASP A 671 0.09 -14.14 -7.93
N GLU A 672 -0.50 -15.21 -7.34
CA GLU A 672 -0.69 -16.48 -8.02
C GLU A 672 -1.67 -16.37 -9.20
N MET A 673 -2.78 -15.63 -9.04
CA MET A 673 -3.74 -15.39 -10.13
C MET A 673 -3.08 -14.57 -11.24
N TRP A 674 -2.31 -13.57 -10.89
CA TRP A 674 -1.53 -12.75 -11.82
C TRP A 674 -0.52 -13.59 -12.59
N LYS A 675 0.27 -14.41 -11.90
CA LYS A 675 1.24 -15.34 -12.50
C LYS A 675 0.56 -16.33 -13.45
N GLU A 676 -0.62 -16.88 -13.09
CA GLU A 676 -1.42 -17.72 -13.99
C GLU A 676 -1.86 -16.96 -15.26
N MET A 677 -2.25 -15.69 -15.14
CA MET A 677 -2.60 -14.85 -16.30
C MET A 677 -1.39 -14.66 -17.24
N LEU A 678 -0.21 -14.43 -16.68
CA LEU A 678 1.05 -14.33 -17.45
C LEU A 678 1.40 -15.64 -18.14
N GLU A 679 1.33 -16.78 -17.44
CA GLU A 679 1.65 -18.10 -17.97
C GLU A 679 0.71 -18.57 -19.08
N THR A 680 -0.57 -18.26 -18.94
CA THR A 680 -1.62 -18.68 -19.90
C THR A 680 -1.76 -17.73 -21.08
N GLY A 681 -1.07 -16.58 -21.06
CA GLY A 681 -1.16 -15.53 -22.08
C GLY A 681 -2.52 -14.80 -22.07
N ASN A 682 -3.21 -14.81 -20.92
CA ASN A 682 -4.44 -14.05 -20.68
C ASN A 682 -4.16 -12.70 -20.03
N ALA A 683 -2.91 -12.47 -19.70
CA ALA A 683 -2.48 -11.18 -19.20
C ALA A 683 -2.75 -10.10 -20.25
N PRO A 684 -3.21 -8.92 -19.84
CA PRO A 684 -3.53 -7.80 -20.72
C PRO A 684 -2.27 -7.22 -21.47
N ASP A 685 -2.43 -6.35 -22.50
CA ASP A 685 -1.30 -5.72 -23.24
C ASP A 685 -0.64 -4.60 -22.41
N ARG A 686 0.66 -4.36 -22.49
CA ARG A 686 1.39 -3.25 -21.82
C ARG A 686 0.97 -1.87 -22.35
N PRO A 687 1.18 -0.80 -21.57
CA PRO A 687 1.07 0.55 -22.05
C PRO A 687 1.87 0.77 -23.35
N GLY A 688 1.25 1.41 -24.35
CA GLY A 688 1.85 1.54 -25.69
C GLY A 688 3.23 2.23 -25.71
N TRP A 689 3.47 3.17 -24.77
CA TRP A 689 4.74 3.89 -24.66
C TRP A 689 5.91 2.99 -24.23
N THR A 690 5.66 1.89 -23.53
CA THR A 690 6.71 0.93 -23.15
C THR A 690 7.37 0.23 -24.34
N THR A 691 6.76 0.32 -25.54
CA THR A 691 7.27 -0.34 -26.74
C THR A 691 8.39 0.43 -27.44
N SER A 692 8.67 1.68 -27.06
CA SER A 692 9.65 2.56 -27.69
C SER A 692 11.09 2.03 -27.66
N PHE A 693 11.44 1.22 -26.68
CA PHE A 693 12.76 0.61 -26.49
C PHE A 693 12.76 -0.92 -26.68
N TYR A 694 11.63 -1.51 -27.13
CA TYR A 694 11.57 -2.93 -27.49
C TYR A 694 12.14 -3.18 -28.90
N ALA A 695 12.88 -4.27 -29.06
CA ALA A 695 13.30 -4.75 -30.36
C ALA A 695 12.19 -5.60 -30.98
N ASP A 696 11.83 -5.30 -32.26
CA ASP A 696 10.91 -6.10 -33.10
C ASP A 696 11.39 -7.55 -33.33
#